data_3450bfb1e5e532666e8dc59b58b4ba93
#
_entry.id   3450bfb1e5e532666e8dc59b58b4ba93
#
_cell.length_a   1.000
_cell.length_b   1.000
_cell.length_c   1.000
_cell.angle_alpha   90.00
_cell.angle_beta   90.00
_cell.angle_gamma   90.00
#
_symmetry.space_group_name_H-M   'P 1'
#
loop_
_entity.id
_entity.type
_entity.pdbx_description
1 polymer ?
#
loop_
_entity_poly.entity_id
_entity_poly.type
_entity_poly.pdbx_seq_one_letter_code
_entity_poly.pdbx_strand_id
1 'polypeptide(L)'
;MKGYDRKMEYIVDAEEMRRADENTIQYFGMPQLVLMERAALAARDAILRKWPEIFSGSVRILVAAGNGNNGGDGAALARLFFLAGHDVTVLVSGQEAKYSSAMKKQMEILKKYGDDHTGRKDEFADGGNRYKGHGLSVPADSGQKVKAGGNLRILTDEEWKAKTGGNLRILTDEEREAEAGQNLQTLTDERRTSETGKSAGDYDLAVDALFGIGLSREVSGIYREKIAWLNQLSGKKAALDIPSGISAQDGSVLGCAFRADLTITFGFWKRGMLLYPGREFCGERKVADIGITAESFQGEYPAGITLDKKSEVTGELLLSRSPDSHKGSFGKVLLFAGSAGTPGAALLAGEAVLRSGAGMLQIVSPAENREIMITRLPEAMYQVLAEDTDWEKLLGWCDAVVIGPGIGQGRLAEQSMEKILTHMSEMERQKPVVLDADGLNLAASSGRLSGLIKAYTAMGGIVIMTPHMAELARLLHCGMQELQSARLKNMERFVRESGVVLVGKDAATVVGYADKGVFRYYINQTGNSGMATAGSGDVLSGIMGAMAALTAVKLHRKAGKEKEAAVREAYFRTAYRAVYLHGLAGDKAAEKSGEISMKAGDLIGALPELLGECTDQRRTAGVQRYFFGDAGNGN
;
A
#
# COMPACT_ATOMS: atom_id res chain seq x y z
N MET A 1 -16.49 -12.39 14.03
CA MET A 1 -15.32 -12.43 13.13
C MET A 1 -14.18 -13.28 13.73
N LYS A 2 -14.37 -14.59 13.86
CA LYS A 2 -13.30 -15.53 14.22
C LYS A 2 -12.69 -16.02 12.91
N GLY A 3 -11.49 -15.54 12.55
CA GLY A 3 -10.74 -16.04 11.40
C GLY A 3 -10.15 -14.99 10.45
N TYR A 4 -9.91 -13.76 10.89
CA TYR A 4 -9.04 -12.87 10.12
C TYR A 4 -7.61 -13.42 10.19
N ASP A 5 -7.03 -13.55 9.01
CA ASP A 5 -5.67 -14.02 8.76
C ASP A 5 -4.68 -13.21 9.64
N ARG A 6 -3.84 -13.86 10.42
CA ARG A 6 -2.82 -13.22 11.30
C ARG A 6 -1.82 -12.33 10.55
N LYS A 7 -1.97 -12.22 9.22
CA LYS A 7 -1.08 -11.51 8.29
C LYS A 7 -1.71 -10.30 7.61
N MET A 8 -3.00 -10.03 7.85
CA MET A 8 -3.65 -8.82 7.37
C MET A 8 -3.36 -7.66 8.31
N GLU A 9 -2.99 -6.53 7.74
CA GLU A 9 -2.75 -5.29 8.45
C GLU A 9 -3.90 -4.32 8.19
N TYR A 10 -4.38 -3.68 9.24
CA TYR A 10 -5.44 -2.67 9.13
C TYR A 10 -4.90 -1.37 8.57
N ILE A 11 -5.73 -0.75 7.72
CA ILE A 11 -5.55 0.62 7.24
C ILE A 11 -6.56 1.48 7.98
N VAL A 12 -6.07 2.51 8.65
CA VAL A 12 -6.90 3.44 9.43
C VAL A 12 -6.90 4.83 8.81
N ASP A 13 -7.99 5.54 9.00
CA ASP A 13 -8.00 6.98 8.87
C ASP A 13 -7.67 7.68 10.19
N ALA A 14 -7.70 9.02 10.20
CA ALA A 14 -7.32 9.80 11.37
C ALA A 14 -8.29 9.61 12.56
N GLU A 15 -9.57 9.35 12.28
CA GLU A 15 -10.59 9.15 13.31
C GLU A 15 -10.50 7.74 13.92
N GLU A 16 -10.36 6.72 13.07
CA GLU A 16 -10.15 5.34 13.50
C GLU A 16 -8.89 5.20 14.36
N MET A 17 -7.78 5.88 13.96
CA MET A 17 -6.55 5.86 14.75
C MET A 17 -6.72 6.55 16.10
N ARG A 18 -7.36 7.74 16.15
CA ARG A 18 -7.62 8.41 17.43
C ARG A 18 -8.47 7.56 18.37
N ARG A 19 -9.50 6.90 17.84
CA ARG A 19 -10.33 5.99 18.62
C ARG A 19 -9.53 4.80 19.18
N ALA A 20 -8.63 4.23 18.38
CA ALA A 20 -7.76 3.16 18.85
C ALA A 20 -6.79 3.64 19.95
N ASP A 21 -6.19 4.84 19.79
CA ASP A 21 -5.37 5.48 20.82
C ASP A 21 -6.16 5.70 22.12
N GLU A 22 -7.34 6.32 22.02
CA GLU A 22 -8.20 6.61 23.18
C GLU A 22 -8.62 5.33 23.91
N ASN A 23 -9.02 4.29 23.19
CA ASN A 23 -9.38 3.01 23.78
C ASN A 23 -8.17 2.34 24.43
N THR A 24 -6.98 2.45 23.84
CA THR A 24 -5.76 1.91 24.45
C THR A 24 -5.44 2.62 25.76
N ILE A 25 -5.63 3.94 25.82
CA ILE A 25 -5.35 4.73 27.00
C ILE A 25 -6.45 4.57 28.06
N GLN A 26 -7.72 4.73 27.69
CA GLN A 26 -8.82 4.81 28.65
C GLN A 26 -9.36 3.44 29.06
N TYR A 27 -9.52 2.52 28.10
CA TYR A 27 -10.11 1.21 28.36
C TYR A 27 -9.06 0.20 28.83
N PHE A 28 -7.90 0.12 28.14
CA PHE A 28 -6.82 -0.80 28.54
C PHE A 28 -5.88 -0.20 29.59
N GLY A 29 -6.00 1.08 29.92
CA GLY A 29 -5.23 1.73 30.99
C GLY A 29 -3.77 1.98 30.65
N MET A 30 -3.35 1.94 29.37
CA MET A 30 -1.98 2.23 28.95
C MET A 30 -1.71 3.73 29.02
N PRO A 31 -0.78 4.21 29.88
CA PRO A 31 -0.49 5.65 29.95
C PRO A 31 0.02 6.20 28.62
N GLN A 32 -0.46 7.37 28.20
CA GLN A 32 -0.06 8.03 26.95
C GLN A 32 1.45 8.19 26.84
N LEU A 33 2.14 8.53 27.92
CA LEU A 33 3.60 8.67 27.93
C LEU A 33 4.33 7.35 27.67
N VAL A 34 3.74 6.22 28.03
CA VAL A 34 4.32 4.89 27.71
C VAL A 34 4.21 4.61 26.22
N LEU A 35 3.05 4.91 25.60
CA LEU A 35 2.88 4.78 24.16
C LEU A 35 3.89 5.66 23.40
N MET A 36 4.05 6.90 23.84
CA MET A 36 4.98 7.86 23.26
C MET A 36 6.45 7.41 23.41
N GLU A 37 6.83 6.88 24.56
CA GLU A 37 8.19 6.33 24.77
C GLU A 37 8.42 5.10 23.86
N ARG A 38 7.44 4.22 23.72
CA ARG A 38 7.53 3.09 22.78
C ARG A 38 7.63 3.55 21.33
N ALA A 39 6.90 4.59 20.95
CA ALA A 39 6.99 5.21 19.62
C ALA A 39 8.41 5.74 19.35
N ALA A 40 8.97 6.49 20.29
CA ALA A 40 10.32 7.03 20.18
C ALA A 40 11.40 5.92 20.10
N LEU A 41 11.30 4.87 20.93
CA LEU A 41 12.21 3.73 20.90
C LEU A 41 12.12 2.98 19.56
N ALA A 42 10.91 2.69 19.09
CA ALA A 42 10.71 2.00 17.82
C ALA A 42 11.20 2.84 16.63
N ALA A 43 11.00 4.16 16.66
CA ALA A 43 11.50 5.08 15.65
C ALA A 43 13.03 5.11 15.64
N ARG A 44 13.69 5.24 16.81
CA ARG A 44 15.15 5.16 16.94
C ARG A 44 15.68 3.87 16.34
N ASP A 45 15.13 2.74 16.73
CA ASP A 45 15.58 1.43 16.28
C ASP A 45 15.37 1.22 14.77
N ALA A 46 14.30 1.78 14.20
CA ALA A 46 14.06 1.75 12.76
C ALA A 46 15.08 2.60 12.00
N ILE A 47 15.40 3.79 12.51
CA ILE A 47 16.41 4.69 11.94
C ILE A 47 17.81 4.08 11.99
N LEU A 48 18.23 3.54 13.15
CA LEU A 48 19.52 2.86 13.31
C LEU A 48 19.67 1.66 12.38
N ARG A 49 18.62 0.87 12.21
CA ARG A 49 18.63 -0.27 11.28
C ARG A 49 18.65 0.13 9.81
N LYS A 50 18.07 1.27 9.47
CA LYS A 50 18.02 1.74 8.08
C LYS A 50 19.34 2.33 7.64
N TRP A 51 20.04 3.06 8.51
CA TRP A 51 21.25 3.79 8.19
C TRP A 51 22.37 3.55 9.23
N PRO A 52 22.79 2.30 9.44
CA PRO A 52 23.84 2.00 10.43
C PRO A 52 25.17 2.73 10.11
N GLU A 53 25.39 3.06 8.84
CA GLU A 53 26.60 3.73 8.36
C GLU A 53 26.80 5.15 8.92
N ILE A 54 25.71 5.90 9.17
CA ILE A 54 25.84 7.26 9.71
C ILE A 54 26.10 7.26 11.22
N PHE A 55 25.82 6.17 11.93
CA PHE A 55 25.93 6.04 13.38
C PHE A 55 27.25 5.41 13.86
N SER A 56 28.29 5.40 13.00
CA SER A 56 29.63 4.92 13.37
C SER A 56 30.39 5.89 14.32
N GLY A 57 29.84 7.08 14.57
CA GLY A 57 30.38 8.11 15.44
C GLY A 57 29.30 9.04 15.97
N SER A 58 29.68 10.25 16.43
CA SER A 58 28.70 11.28 16.80
C SER A 58 28.01 11.83 15.55
N VAL A 59 26.69 11.83 15.54
CA VAL A 59 25.81 12.25 14.43
C VAL A 59 25.15 13.58 14.79
N ARG A 60 25.05 14.49 13.81
CA ARG A 60 24.33 15.75 13.97
C ARG A 60 22.88 15.52 13.54
N ILE A 61 21.97 15.53 14.49
CA ILE A 61 20.56 15.21 14.30
C ILE A 61 19.71 16.46 14.50
N LEU A 62 18.85 16.73 13.54
CA LEU A 62 17.79 17.74 13.66
C LEU A 62 16.45 17.04 13.86
N VAL A 63 15.70 17.44 14.88
CA VAL A 63 14.32 17.01 15.09
C VAL A 63 13.42 18.23 15.02
N ALA A 64 12.56 18.31 13.99
CA ALA A 64 11.56 19.35 13.86
C ALA A 64 10.26 18.91 14.56
N ALA A 65 9.99 19.48 15.73
CA ALA A 65 8.87 19.10 16.58
C ALA A 65 7.73 20.13 16.52
N GLY A 66 6.52 19.67 16.26
CA GLY A 66 5.29 20.47 16.35
C GLY A 66 4.76 20.59 17.77
N ASN A 67 3.61 21.24 17.94
CA ASN A 67 2.97 21.46 19.23
C ASN A 67 2.05 20.30 19.69
N GLY A 68 1.79 19.32 18.82
CA GLY A 68 0.92 18.16 19.09
C GLY A 68 1.67 16.95 19.65
N ASN A 69 0.96 15.81 19.69
CA ASN A 69 1.52 14.55 20.18
C ASN A 69 2.70 14.06 19.33
N ASN A 70 2.65 14.22 17.99
CA ASN A 70 3.77 13.87 17.12
C ASN A 70 5.05 14.65 17.47
N GLY A 71 4.91 15.94 17.84
CA GLY A 71 6.03 16.72 18.39
C GLY A 71 6.57 16.16 19.69
N GLY A 72 5.70 15.60 20.54
CA GLY A 72 6.08 14.89 21.75
C GLY A 72 6.88 13.61 21.47
N ASP A 73 6.47 12.82 20.46
CA ASP A 73 7.24 11.67 19.98
C ASP A 73 8.63 12.10 19.49
N GLY A 74 8.69 13.23 18.76
CA GLY A 74 9.94 13.84 18.31
C GLY A 74 10.84 14.29 19.47
N ALA A 75 10.29 14.92 20.50
CA ALA A 75 11.03 15.34 21.69
C ALA A 75 11.58 14.13 22.48
N ALA A 76 10.80 13.07 22.62
CA ALA A 76 11.24 11.82 23.22
C ALA A 76 12.37 11.17 22.41
N LEU A 77 12.25 11.11 21.09
CA LEU A 77 13.28 10.60 20.19
C LEU A 77 14.57 11.42 20.26
N ALA A 78 14.46 12.75 20.30
CA ALA A 78 15.59 13.67 20.47
C ALA A 78 16.37 13.36 21.76
N ARG A 79 15.66 13.15 22.87
CA ARG A 79 16.24 12.74 24.15
C ARG A 79 17.01 11.42 24.04
N LEU A 80 16.43 10.42 23.37
CA LEU A 80 17.08 9.12 23.19
C LEU A 80 18.40 9.23 22.39
N PHE A 81 18.45 10.03 21.36
CA PHE A 81 19.66 10.27 20.58
C PHE A 81 20.69 11.10 21.36
N PHE A 82 20.25 12.11 22.12
CA PHE A 82 21.12 12.89 22.98
C PHE A 82 21.79 12.00 24.04
N LEU A 83 21.02 11.14 24.72
CA LEU A 83 21.55 10.18 25.72
C LEU A 83 22.49 9.14 25.10
N ALA A 84 22.34 8.85 23.82
CA ALA A 84 23.26 7.99 23.07
C ALA A 84 24.57 8.70 22.66
N GLY A 85 24.74 10.00 22.98
CA GLY A 85 25.97 10.76 22.74
C GLY A 85 26.02 11.48 21.39
N HIS A 86 24.89 11.68 20.73
CA HIS A 86 24.79 12.40 19.46
C HIS A 86 24.54 13.91 19.68
N ASP A 87 24.92 14.73 18.68
CA ASP A 87 24.63 16.15 18.67
C ASP A 87 23.22 16.42 18.17
N VAL A 88 22.31 16.80 19.05
CA VAL A 88 20.88 16.93 18.76
C VAL A 88 20.44 18.39 18.78
N THR A 89 19.81 18.84 17.71
CA THR A 89 19.10 20.10 17.63
C THR A 89 17.60 19.82 17.54
N VAL A 90 16.80 20.37 18.45
CA VAL A 90 15.35 20.30 18.41
C VAL A 90 14.80 21.65 17.97
N LEU A 91 14.19 21.68 16.79
CA LEU A 91 13.49 22.86 16.27
C LEU A 91 12.02 22.78 16.67
N VAL A 92 11.65 23.48 17.72
CA VAL A 92 10.28 23.47 18.25
C VAL A 92 9.43 24.51 17.53
N SER A 93 8.23 24.13 17.11
CA SER A 93 7.31 25.00 16.38
C SER A 93 6.05 25.29 17.18
N GLY A 94 5.66 26.57 17.16
CA GLY A 94 4.46 27.07 17.85
C GLY A 94 4.72 27.53 19.29
N GLN A 95 3.69 28.11 19.88
CA GLN A 95 3.74 28.67 21.23
C GLN A 95 3.57 27.57 22.29
N GLU A 96 4.35 27.61 23.37
CA GLU A 96 4.31 26.64 24.47
C GLU A 96 2.91 26.50 25.10
N ALA A 97 2.13 27.59 25.13
CA ALA A 97 0.74 27.58 25.60
C ALA A 97 -0.18 26.67 24.78
N LYS A 98 0.18 26.36 23.55
CA LYS A 98 -0.59 25.49 22.61
C LYS A 98 -0.06 24.05 22.56
N TYR A 99 0.94 23.71 23.36
CA TYR A 99 1.46 22.34 23.41
C TYR A 99 0.42 21.37 23.99
N SER A 100 0.31 20.18 23.40
CA SER A 100 -0.41 19.09 24.03
C SER A 100 0.21 18.76 25.41
N SER A 101 -0.57 18.21 26.33
CA SER A 101 -0.07 17.81 27.64
C SER A 101 1.14 16.87 27.55
N ALA A 102 1.11 15.95 26.60
CA ALA A 102 2.18 15.01 26.36
C ALA A 102 3.43 15.70 25.78
N MET A 103 3.30 16.59 24.78
CA MET A 103 4.40 17.39 24.25
C MET A 103 5.05 18.24 25.35
N LYS A 104 4.25 18.92 26.16
CA LYS A 104 4.75 19.73 27.28
C LYS A 104 5.59 18.89 28.25
N LYS A 105 5.08 17.68 28.58
CA LYS A 105 5.78 16.77 29.49
C LYS A 105 7.10 16.27 28.92
N GLN A 106 7.13 15.89 27.65
CA GLN A 106 8.36 15.43 26.98
C GLN A 106 9.41 16.55 26.87
N MET A 107 8.98 17.79 26.60
CA MET A 107 9.88 18.94 26.60
C MET A 107 10.45 19.24 28.00
N GLU A 108 9.64 19.11 29.06
CA GLU A 108 10.14 19.22 30.44
C GLU A 108 11.21 18.17 30.73
N ILE A 109 10.97 16.93 30.33
CA ILE A 109 11.92 15.82 30.52
C ILE A 109 13.20 16.11 29.72
N LEU A 110 13.08 16.47 28.44
CA LEU A 110 14.21 16.76 27.58
C LEU A 110 15.09 17.89 28.14
N LYS A 111 14.47 18.99 28.59
CA LYS A 111 15.18 20.13 29.20
C LYS A 111 15.95 19.68 30.46
N LYS A 112 15.34 18.90 31.36
CA LYS A 112 16.01 18.40 32.58
C LYS A 112 17.22 17.53 32.27
N TYR A 113 17.14 16.64 31.28
CA TYR A 113 18.29 15.84 30.85
C TYR A 113 19.42 16.74 30.29
N GLY A 114 19.08 17.84 29.63
CA GLY A 114 20.04 18.84 29.21
C GLY A 114 20.70 19.54 30.41
N ASP A 115 19.93 20.02 31.38
CA ASP A 115 20.43 20.76 32.57
C ASP A 115 21.32 19.88 33.45
N ASP A 116 20.91 18.67 33.80
CA ASP A 116 21.64 17.75 34.70
C ASP A 116 22.98 17.27 34.13
N HIS A 117 23.08 17.15 32.80
CA HIS A 117 24.30 16.68 32.15
C HIS A 117 25.35 17.75 31.93
N THR A 118 25.03 19.02 32.13
CA THR A 118 25.94 20.13 31.83
C THR A 118 26.51 20.81 33.05
N GLY A 119 25.88 20.75 34.20
CA GLY A 119 26.28 21.46 35.42
C GLY A 119 26.46 22.98 35.27
N ARG A 120 26.30 23.53 34.06
CA ARG A 120 26.38 24.96 33.72
C ARG A 120 25.59 25.28 32.46
N LYS A 121 24.74 26.29 32.53
CA LYS A 121 24.22 26.99 31.37
C LYS A 121 25.33 27.86 30.80
N ASP A 122 25.96 27.48 29.70
CA ASP A 122 26.79 28.40 28.95
C ASP A 122 25.87 29.29 28.09
N GLU A 123 25.65 30.53 28.50
CA GLU A 123 25.03 31.54 27.65
C GLU A 123 26.04 31.93 26.57
N PHE A 124 25.79 31.49 25.35
CA PHE A 124 26.58 31.91 24.20
C PHE A 124 25.93 33.10 23.50
N ALA A 125 26.77 33.94 22.89
CA ALA A 125 26.40 35.16 22.15
C ALA A 125 25.39 34.95 21.01
N ASP A 126 25.04 33.70 20.69
CA ASP A 126 24.12 33.27 19.63
C ASP A 126 22.64 33.07 20.08
N GLY A 127 22.30 33.38 21.32
CA GLY A 127 20.91 33.36 21.82
C GLY A 127 20.23 31.98 21.99
N GLY A 128 20.93 30.87 21.82
CA GLY A 128 20.36 29.53 22.00
C GLY A 128 20.90 28.80 23.25
N ASN A 129 20.07 28.12 24.01
CA ASN A 129 20.51 27.29 25.13
C ASN A 129 21.19 26.02 24.61
N ARG A 130 22.51 25.87 24.86
CA ARG A 130 23.29 24.67 24.59
C ARG A 130 23.57 23.90 25.87
N TYR A 131 23.43 22.60 25.82
CA TYR A 131 23.72 21.69 26.93
C TYR A 131 24.80 20.68 26.50
N LYS A 132 25.87 20.51 27.31
CA LYS A 132 26.93 19.52 27.08
C LYS A 132 26.68 18.28 27.93
N GLY A 133 26.53 17.12 27.32
CA GLY A 133 26.39 15.86 28.03
C GLY A 133 27.70 15.33 28.60
N HIS A 134 27.70 14.94 29.85
CA HIS A 134 28.71 14.03 30.41
C HIS A 134 28.22 12.60 30.24
N GLY A 135 28.98 11.79 29.49
CA GLY A 135 28.55 10.47 29.10
C GLY A 135 28.34 9.50 30.24
N LEU A 136 27.15 8.97 30.29
CA LEU A 136 26.90 7.67 30.88
C LEU A 136 27.29 6.62 29.85
N SER A 137 28.24 5.74 30.18
CA SER A 137 28.58 4.59 29.35
C SER A 137 27.39 3.63 29.31
N VAL A 138 26.61 3.67 28.22
CA VAL A 138 25.67 2.61 27.90
C VAL A 138 26.49 1.49 27.27
N PRO A 139 26.39 0.23 27.71
CA PRO A 139 27.07 -0.88 27.06
C PRO A 139 26.50 -1.01 25.64
N ALA A 140 27.32 -0.68 24.64
CA ALA A 140 27.03 -1.11 23.27
C ALA A 140 27.42 -2.59 23.18
N ASP A 141 26.56 -3.41 22.64
CA ASP A 141 26.80 -4.84 22.34
C ASP A 141 28.01 -5.08 21.41
N SER A 142 28.70 -4.03 20.98
CA SER A 142 29.83 -4.07 20.06
C SER A 142 31.21 -3.74 20.70
N GLY A 143 31.31 -3.67 22.03
CA GLY A 143 32.63 -3.53 22.70
C GLY A 143 33.40 -2.22 22.45
N GLN A 144 32.88 -1.25 21.72
CA GLN A 144 33.49 0.07 21.53
C GLN A 144 32.97 1.07 22.56
N LYS A 145 33.87 1.58 23.40
CA LYS A 145 33.60 2.72 24.31
C LYS A 145 33.39 3.97 23.48
N VAL A 146 32.12 4.34 23.23
CA VAL A 146 31.80 5.65 22.68
C VAL A 146 32.12 6.69 23.77
N LYS A 147 33.03 7.61 23.49
CA LYS A 147 33.30 8.76 24.34
C LYS A 147 32.04 9.63 24.35
N ALA A 148 31.39 9.69 25.49
CA ALA A 148 30.19 10.45 25.72
C ALA A 148 30.45 11.94 25.71
N GLY A 149 29.68 12.68 24.96
CA GLY A 149 29.76 14.13 24.83
C GLY A 149 28.87 14.70 23.74
N GLY A 150 27.58 14.26 23.67
CA GLY A 150 26.59 14.86 22.78
C GLY A 150 26.23 16.28 23.22
N ASN A 151 25.85 17.15 22.28
CA ASN A 151 25.29 18.46 22.55
C ASN A 151 23.79 18.46 22.30
N LEU A 152 23.02 19.06 23.21
CA LEU A 152 21.60 19.33 23.00
C LEU A 152 21.37 20.81 22.76
N ARG A 153 20.64 21.15 21.70
CA ARG A 153 20.22 22.50 21.38
C ARG A 153 18.73 22.53 21.10
N ILE A 154 18.02 23.46 21.72
CA ILE A 154 16.60 23.70 21.48
C ILE A 154 16.47 25.06 20.80
N LEU A 155 15.82 25.12 19.63
CA LEU A 155 15.60 26.35 18.86
C LEU A 155 14.10 26.62 18.79
N THR A 156 13.74 27.88 19.05
CA THR A 156 12.39 28.42 18.82
C THR A 156 12.20 28.86 17.37
N ASP A 157 10.96 29.21 17.00
CA ASP A 157 10.65 29.79 15.69
C ASP A 157 11.46 31.08 15.41
N GLU A 158 11.65 31.91 16.42
CA GLU A 158 12.39 33.19 16.32
C GLU A 158 13.89 32.96 16.12
N GLU A 159 14.48 32.06 16.89
CA GLU A 159 15.88 31.70 16.77
C GLU A 159 16.22 31.03 15.45
N TRP A 160 15.29 30.19 14.93
CA TRP A 160 15.43 29.58 13.60
C TRP A 160 15.40 30.65 12.50
N LYS A 161 14.44 31.59 12.53
CA LYS A 161 14.36 32.69 11.57
C LYS A 161 15.62 33.56 11.58
N ALA A 162 16.14 33.90 12.76
CA ALA A 162 17.36 34.69 12.90
C ALA A 162 18.57 33.99 12.25
N LYS A 163 18.63 32.63 12.30
CA LYS A 163 19.72 31.83 11.73
C LYS A 163 19.63 31.64 10.23
N THR A 164 18.42 31.46 9.69
CA THR A 164 18.21 31.23 8.26
C THR A 164 18.10 32.51 7.45
N GLY A 165 18.15 33.69 8.11
CA GLY A 165 18.10 34.98 7.44
C GLY A 165 16.74 35.40 6.91
N GLY A 166 15.67 34.67 7.19
CA GLY A 166 14.29 34.99 6.80
C GLY A 166 13.98 35.02 5.29
N ASN A 167 14.99 34.84 4.46
CA ASN A 167 14.90 34.96 3.00
C ASN A 167 14.98 33.58 2.30
N LEU A 168 14.20 32.63 2.75
CA LEU A 168 14.09 31.36 2.02
C LEU A 168 13.26 31.59 0.75
N ARG A 169 13.89 31.62 -0.43
CA ARG A 169 13.18 31.59 -1.70
C ARG A 169 12.55 30.20 -1.87
N ILE A 170 11.24 30.13 -1.77
CA ILE A 170 10.49 28.90 -2.05
C ILE A 170 10.36 28.83 -3.56
N LEU A 171 11.12 27.94 -4.19
CA LEU A 171 10.98 27.65 -5.63
C LEU A 171 9.64 26.93 -5.87
N THR A 172 8.90 27.35 -6.89
CA THR A 172 7.73 26.60 -7.40
C THR A 172 8.21 25.30 -8.06
N ASP A 173 7.29 24.35 -8.26
CA ASP A 173 7.66 23.09 -8.91
C ASP A 173 8.13 23.32 -10.36
N GLU A 174 7.57 24.32 -11.06
CA GLU A 174 8.02 24.76 -12.39
C GLU A 174 9.44 25.36 -12.37
N GLU A 175 9.79 26.15 -11.33
CA GLU A 175 11.15 26.70 -11.14
C GLU A 175 12.16 25.58 -10.82
N ARG A 176 11.76 24.51 -10.10
CA ARG A 176 12.61 23.34 -9.82
C ARG A 176 12.90 22.51 -11.06
N GLU A 177 11.90 22.30 -11.92
CA GLU A 177 12.09 21.62 -13.21
C GLU A 177 12.98 22.43 -14.16
N ALA A 178 12.84 23.75 -14.16
CA ALA A 178 13.69 24.64 -14.95
C ALA A 178 15.15 24.68 -14.45
N GLU A 179 15.38 24.68 -13.14
CA GLU A 179 16.74 24.60 -12.55
C GLU A 179 17.37 23.21 -12.73
N ALA A 180 16.60 22.13 -12.64
CA ALA A 180 17.08 20.77 -12.90
C ALA A 180 17.53 20.59 -14.37
N GLY A 181 16.85 21.26 -15.31
CA GLY A 181 17.24 21.26 -16.73
C GLY A 181 18.48 22.07 -17.06
N GLN A 182 18.81 23.09 -16.26
CA GLN A 182 19.99 23.95 -16.50
C GLN A 182 21.26 23.49 -15.76
N ASN A 183 21.16 22.69 -14.72
CA ASN A 183 22.29 22.35 -13.84
C ASN A 183 23.12 21.12 -14.25
N LEU A 184 22.86 20.48 -15.40
CA LEU A 184 23.71 19.36 -15.84
C LEU A 184 25.06 19.80 -16.44
N GLN A 185 25.27 21.09 -16.74
CA GLN A 185 26.52 21.58 -17.33
C GLN A 185 27.38 22.47 -16.43
N THR A 186 26.88 22.96 -15.29
CA THR A 186 27.62 23.91 -14.44
C THR A 186 28.07 23.38 -13.08
N LEU A 187 27.72 22.14 -12.70
CA LEU A 187 28.06 21.57 -11.40
C LEU A 187 29.41 20.83 -11.34
N THR A 188 30.24 20.91 -12.38
CA THR A 188 31.56 20.27 -12.37
C THR A 188 32.70 21.15 -11.87
N ASP A 189 32.54 22.46 -11.70
CA ASP A 189 33.70 23.35 -11.45
C ASP A 189 33.76 24.09 -10.10
N GLU A 190 32.73 24.09 -9.25
CA GLU A 190 32.76 24.86 -7.99
C GLU A 190 32.82 24.07 -6.68
N ARG A 191 33.04 22.74 -6.72
CA ARG A 191 33.24 21.90 -5.52
C ARG A 191 34.71 21.51 -5.32
N ARG A 192 35.61 22.49 -5.34
CA ARG A 192 36.95 22.32 -4.80
C ARG A 192 37.23 23.45 -3.83
N THR A 193 37.51 23.04 -2.60
CA THR A 193 38.17 23.69 -1.47
C THR A 193 37.32 23.89 -0.24
N SER A 194 37.41 22.96 0.72
CA SER A 194 38.07 23.20 2.02
C SER A 194 37.99 21.93 2.87
N GLU A 195 39.13 21.49 3.33
CA GLU A 195 39.34 20.27 4.12
C GLU A 195 38.79 20.31 5.56
N THR A 196 37.92 21.26 5.93
CA THR A 196 37.26 21.34 7.25
C THR A 196 35.88 22.02 7.23
N GLY A 197 35.28 22.25 6.06
CA GLY A 197 34.13 23.14 5.91
C GLY A 197 32.78 22.42 5.80
N LYS A 198 32.29 21.73 6.84
CA LYS A 198 30.84 21.50 6.96
C LYS A 198 30.19 22.83 7.35
N SER A 199 29.26 23.34 6.53
CA SER A 199 28.56 24.60 6.82
C SER A 199 27.74 24.47 8.11
N ALA A 200 27.47 25.58 8.79
CA ALA A 200 26.75 25.63 10.08
C ALA A 200 25.30 25.08 10.01
N GLY A 201 24.85 24.63 8.83
CA GLY A 201 23.50 24.07 8.56
C GLY A 201 23.43 22.60 8.14
N ASP A 202 24.56 21.88 8.05
CA ASP A 202 24.54 20.48 7.62
C ASP A 202 24.19 19.55 8.78
N TYR A 203 23.09 18.81 8.63
CA TYR A 203 22.68 17.72 9.53
C TYR A 203 22.87 16.39 8.81
N ASP A 204 23.31 15.36 9.53
CA ASP A 204 23.47 14.00 9.00
C ASP A 204 22.11 13.29 8.94
N LEU A 205 21.18 13.68 9.85
CA LEU A 205 19.80 13.19 9.92
C LEU A 205 18.84 14.34 10.26
N ALA A 206 17.77 14.48 9.50
CA ALA A 206 16.62 15.33 9.81
C ALA A 206 15.37 14.47 10.09
N VAL A 207 14.71 14.74 11.21
CA VAL A 207 13.48 14.05 11.60
C VAL A 207 12.31 15.04 11.60
N ASP A 208 11.31 14.74 10.80
CA ASP A 208 10.04 15.46 10.77
C ASP A 208 9.07 14.88 11.81
N ALA A 209 8.73 15.70 12.77
CA ALA A 209 7.71 15.47 13.80
C ALA A 209 6.80 16.71 13.96
N LEU A 210 6.63 17.52 12.89
CA LEU A 210 5.83 18.74 12.94
C LEU A 210 4.33 18.42 13.03
N PHE A 211 3.83 17.59 12.13
CA PHE A 211 2.42 17.18 12.07
C PHE A 211 2.32 15.65 11.95
N GLY A 212 1.29 15.06 12.56
CA GLY A 212 0.86 13.68 12.39
C GLY A 212 -0.54 13.62 11.80
N ILE A 213 -1.29 12.58 12.10
CA ILE A 213 -2.66 12.32 11.60
C ILE A 213 -3.67 13.46 11.84
N GLY A 214 -3.39 14.39 12.74
CA GLY A 214 -4.30 15.49 13.09
C GLY A 214 -4.36 16.64 12.07
N LEU A 215 -3.52 16.64 11.04
CA LEU A 215 -3.50 17.70 10.04
C LEU A 215 -4.71 17.58 9.11
N SER A 216 -5.55 18.64 9.10
CA SER A 216 -6.78 18.68 8.30
C SER A 216 -6.93 19.96 7.45
N ARG A 217 -5.90 20.81 7.43
CA ARG A 217 -5.88 22.08 6.70
C ARG A 217 -4.57 22.29 5.98
N GLU A 218 -4.55 23.16 5.01
CA GLU A 218 -3.32 23.51 4.28
C GLU A 218 -2.24 24.06 5.21
N VAL A 219 -1.02 23.60 4.98
CA VAL A 219 0.18 24.07 5.65
C VAL A 219 0.56 25.44 5.09
N SER A 220 0.65 26.43 5.96
CA SER A 220 0.95 27.82 5.58
C SER A 220 1.92 28.47 6.58
N GLY A 221 2.37 29.69 6.26
CA GLY A 221 3.23 30.50 7.13
C GLY A 221 4.54 29.80 7.48
N ILE A 222 4.97 29.93 8.72
CA ILE A 222 6.27 29.42 9.20
C ILE A 222 6.44 27.90 9.04
N TYR A 223 5.36 27.14 9.10
CA TYR A 223 5.42 25.69 8.89
C TYR A 223 5.77 25.34 7.45
N ARG A 224 5.21 26.08 6.47
CA ARG A 224 5.55 25.91 5.05
C ARG A 224 7.02 26.22 4.79
N GLU A 225 7.52 27.32 5.37
CA GLU A 225 8.93 27.71 5.27
C GLU A 225 9.85 26.62 5.85
N LYS A 226 9.49 26.06 7.02
CA LYS A 226 10.26 25.00 7.66
C LYS A 226 10.27 23.70 6.85
N ILE A 227 9.14 23.27 6.33
CA ILE A 227 9.06 22.08 5.49
C ILE A 227 9.90 22.27 4.22
N ALA A 228 9.83 23.44 3.58
CA ALA A 228 10.66 23.74 2.42
C ALA A 228 12.15 23.69 2.75
N TRP A 229 12.56 24.28 3.89
CA TRP A 229 13.94 24.23 4.37
C TRP A 229 14.40 22.81 4.71
N LEU A 230 13.60 22.03 5.44
CA LEU A 230 13.91 20.63 5.77
C LEU A 230 14.11 19.77 4.50
N ASN A 231 13.32 20.02 3.46
CA ASN A 231 13.45 19.32 2.17
C ASN A 231 14.78 19.63 1.46
N GLN A 232 15.39 20.80 1.69
CA GLN A 232 16.67 21.20 1.09
C GLN A 232 17.90 20.63 1.82
N LEU A 233 17.74 20.09 3.04
CA LEU A 233 18.85 19.49 3.78
C LEU A 233 19.40 18.27 3.03
N SER A 234 20.72 18.13 3.01
CA SER A 234 21.42 17.04 2.30
C SER A 234 21.45 15.71 3.06
N GLY A 235 21.19 15.73 4.38
CA GLY A 235 21.20 14.53 5.22
C GLY A 235 20.03 13.57 4.97
N LYS A 236 20.06 12.40 5.63
CA LYS A 236 18.96 11.45 5.65
C LYS A 236 17.71 12.09 6.26
N LYS A 237 16.53 11.72 5.75
CA LYS A 237 15.25 12.31 6.15
C LYS A 237 14.29 11.24 6.66
N ALA A 238 13.89 11.35 7.93
CA ALA A 238 12.88 10.48 8.53
C ALA A 238 11.63 11.27 8.90
N ALA A 239 10.46 10.67 8.76
CA ALA A 239 9.20 11.22 9.26
C ALA A 239 8.60 10.31 10.33
N LEU A 240 8.07 10.91 11.39
CA LEU A 240 7.30 10.22 12.42
C LEU A 240 5.82 10.26 12.07
N ASP A 241 5.16 9.13 12.23
CA ASP A 241 3.75 8.89 11.99
C ASP A 241 3.33 9.02 10.52
N ILE A 242 3.33 10.20 9.94
CA ILE A 242 3.09 10.51 8.53
C ILE A 242 3.87 11.76 8.16
N PRO A 243 4.44 11.89 6.94
CA PRO A 243 5.14 13.10 6.54
C PRO A 243 4.27 14.33 6.68
N SER A 244 4.79 15.38 7.33
CA SER A 244 4.06 16.64 7.52
C SER A 244 3.60 17.23 6.20
N GLY A 245 2.32 17.56 6.12
CA GLY A 245 1.67 18.07 4.93
C GLY A 245 0.91 17.03 4.11
N ILE A 246 1.01 15.75 4.45
CA ILE A 246 0.22 14.68 3.81
C ILE A 246 -1.05 14.41 4.63
N SER A 247 -2.18 14.38 3.94
CA SER A 247 -3.48 14.00 4.50
C SER A 247 -3.50 12.51 4.85
N ALA A 248 -3.78 12.17 6.10
CA ALA A 248 -3.95 10.78 6.53
C ALA A 248 -5.19 10.10 5.90
N GLN A 249 -6.16 10.88 5.41
CA GLN A 249 -7.43 10.41 4.85
C GLN A 249 -7.29 9.86 3.43
N ASP A 250 -6.58 10.59 2.55
CA ASP A 250 -6.59 10.31 1.11
C ASP A 250 -5.22 10.47 0.44
N GLY A 251 -4.20 10.90 1.19
CA GLY A 251 -2.84 11.09 0.67
C GLY A 251 -2.65 12.38 -0.12
N SER A 252 -3.62 13.30 -0.11
CA SER A 252 -3.47 14.61 -0.74
C SER A 252 -2.38 15.42 -0.05
N VAL A 253 -1.71 16.29 -0.83
CA VAL A 253 -0.74 17.26 -0.32
C VAL A 253 -1.49 18.49 0.14
N LEU A 254 -1.40 18.82 1.42
CA LEU A 254 -2.06 19.96 2.03
C LEU A 254 -1.16 21.21 1.94
N GLY A 255 -1.07 21.78 0.75
CA GLY A 255 -0.27 22.97 0.43
C GLY A 255 1.22 22.68 0.19
N CYS A 256 1.90 22.01 1.08
CA CYS A 256 3.28 21.51 0.91
C CYS A 256 3.50 20.28 1.80
N ALA A 257 4.47 19.42 1.46
CA ALA A 257 4.79 18.26 2.25
C ALA A 257 6.29 18.01 2.41
N PHE A 258 6.65 17.41 3.53
CA PHE A 258 7.99 16.88 3.78
C PHE A 258 8.23 15.62 2.95
N ARG A 259 9.41 15.51 2.31
CA ARG A 259 9.84 14.31 1.59
C ARG A 259 10.77 13.49 2.46
N ALA A 260 10.28 12.37 2.97
CA ALA A 260 11.04 11.45 3.78
C ALA A 260 11.75 10.38 2.93
N ASP A 261 12.93 9.91 3.37
CA ASP A 261 13.55 8.67 2.89
C ASP A 261 13.00 7.45 3.66
N LEU A 262 12.52 7.68 4.90
CA LEU A 262 11.93 6.68 5.78
C LEU A 262 10.77 7.31 6.56
N THR A 263 9.62 6.66 6.56
CA THR A 263 8.50 7.03 7.43
C THR A 263 8.21 5.89 8.40
N ILE A 264 8.19 6.20 9.70
CA ILE A 264 7.85 5.27 10.77
C ILE A 264 6.46 5.65 11.29
N THR A 265 5.46 4.85 10.92
CA THR A 265 4.08 5.05 11.37
C THR A 265 3.78 4.15 12.56
N PHE A 266 2.93 4.60 13.48
CA PHE A 266 2.68 3.94 14.74
C PHE A 266 1.36 3.17 14.75
N GLY A 267 1.39 1.93 15.24
CA GLY A 267 0.24 1.05 15.41
C GLY A 267 -0.28 0.47 14.09
N PHE A 268 -0.87 1.30 13.23
CA PHE A 268 -1.51 0.87 11.98
C PHE A 268 -1.10 1.74 10.79
N TRP A 269 -1.29 1.21 9.57
CA TRP A 269 -1.13 1.97 8.33
C TRP A 269 -2.12 3.12 8.25
N LYS A 270 -1.65 4.34 8.00
CA LYS A 270 -2.51 5.47 7.64
C LYS A 270 -2.82 5.40 6.16
N ARG A 271 -4.09 5.53 5.82
CA ARG A 271 -4.59 5.40 4.44
C ARG A 271 -3.84 6.29 3.45
N GLY A 272 -3.58 7.54 3.83
CA GLY A 272 -2.89 8.50 2.98
C GLY A 272 -1.43 8.16 2.66
N MET A 273 -0.78 7.29 3.45
CA MET A 273 0.58 6.80 3.15
C MET A 273 0.61 5.73 2.06
N LEU A 274 -0.53 5.11 1.77
CA LEU A 274 -0.64 4.02 0.81
C LEU A 274 -1.17 4.48 -0.54
N LEU A 275 -1.80 5.67 -0.59
CA LEU A 275 -2.36 6.29 -1.78
C LEU A 275 -1.44 7.38 -2.32
N TYR A 276 -1.48 7.58 -3.64
CA TYR A 276 -0.81 8.69 -4.30
C TYR A 276 -1.66 9.97 -4.24
N PRO A 277 -1.01 11.16 -4.14
CA PRO A 277 0.44 11.41 -4.16
C PRO A 277 1.17 11.14 -2.83
N GLY A 278 0.49 11.01 -1.70
CA GLY A 278 1.08 10.90 -0.37
C GLY A 278 2.16 9.81 -0.24
N ARG A 279 1.96 8.69 -0.93
CA ARG A 279 2.92 7.58 -0.97
C ARG A 279 4.32 8.00 -1.44
N GLU A 280 4.44 8.93 -2.38
CA GLU A 280 5.72 9.41 -2.91
C GLU A 280 6.55 10.19 -1.87
N PHE A 281 5.88 10.78 -0.89
CA PHE A 281 6.53 11.57 0.15
C PHE A 281 7.02 10.73 1.33
N CYS A 282 6.62 9.46 1.40
CA CYS A 282 6.89 8.61 2.56
C CYS A 282 8.24 7.87 2.50
N GLY A 283 8.87 7.75 1.33
CA GLY A 283 10.04 6.90 1.15
C GLY A 283 9.77 5.43 1.55
N GLU A 284 10.73 4.77 2.20
CA GLU A 284 10.48 3.48 2.83
C GLU A 284 9.51 3.66 4.00
N ARG A 285 8.54 2.77 4.13
CA ARG A 285 7.48 2.88 5.14
C ARG A 285 7.54 1.70 6.10
N LYS A 286 7.45 1.97 7.40
CA LYS A 286 7.45 0.94 8.45
C LYS A 286 6.33 1.21 9.45
N VAL A 287 5.54 0.19 9.74
CA VAL A 287 4.63 0.20 10.89
C VAL A 287 5.42 -0.23 12.13
N ALA A 288 5.38 0.59 13.14
CA ALA A 288 6.01 0.29 14.44
C ALA A 288 4.93 -0.16 15.44
N ASP A 289 5.12 -1.32 16.03
CA ASP A 289 4.30 -1.78 17.15
C ASP A 289 4.64 -0.98 18.41
N ILE A 290 3.67 -0.21 18.88
CA ILE A 290 3.78 0.60 20.09
C ILE A 290 2.84 0.10 21.21
N GLY A 291 2.15 -1.03 20.98
CA GLY A 291 1.19 -1.64 21.92
C GLY A 291 -0.26 -1.26 21.67
N ILE A 292 -0.56 -0.63 20.54
CA ILE A 292 -1.93 -0.43 20.06
C ILE A 292 -2.26 -1.63 19.17
N THR A 293 -3.20 -2.45 19.60
CA THR A 293 -3.55 -3.71 18.94
C THR A 293 -4.96 -3.66 18.33
N ALA A 294 -5.33 -4.70 17.58
CA ALA A 294 -6.65 -4.78 16.96
C ALA A 294 -7.80 -4.80 17.99
N GLU A 295 -7.53 -5.24 19.23
CA GLU A 295 -8.48 -5.21 20.33
C GLU A 295 -8.88 -3.79 20.72
N SER A 296 -8.02 -2.80 20.44
CA SER A 296 -8.29 -1.37 20.67
C SER A 296 -9.47 -0.84 19.83
N PHE A 297 -9.88 -1.55 18.78
CA PHE A 297 -11.10 -1.22 18.02
C PHE A 297 -12.39 -1.69 18.69
N GLN A 298 -12.33 -2.50 19.75
CA GLN A 298 -13.49 -2.98 20.51
C GLN A 298 -14.62 -3.59 19.65
N GLY A 299 -14.25 -4.28 18.56
CA GLY A 299 -15.18 -4.91 17.63
C GLY A 299 -15.59 -4.05 16.44
N GLU A 300 -15.32 -2.76 16.45
CA GLU A 300 -15.52 -1.83 15.34
C GLU A 300 -14.26 -1.73 14.47
N TYR A 301 -13.92 -2.80 13.80
CA TYR A 301 -12.71 -2.91 13.01
C TYR A 301 -12.71 -1.98 11.78
N PRO A 302 -11.54 -1.41 11.41
CA PRO A 302 -11.41 -0.63 10.19
C PRO A 302 -11.87 -1.38 8.94
N ALA A 303 -12.44 -0.64 8.02
CA ALA A 303 -12.92 -1.18 6.75
C ALA A 303 -11.78 -1.46 5.76
N GLY A 304 -10.65 -0.79 5.93
CA GLY A 304 -9.47 -0.89 5.08
C GLY A 304 -8.47 -1.94 5.57
N ILE A 305 -7.93 -2.72 4.63
CA ILE A 305 -6.89 -3.71 4.89
C ILE A 305 -5.79 -3.64 3.83
N THR A 306 -4.61 -4.13 4.18
CA THR A 306 -3.50 -4.40 3.26
C THR A 306 -2.79 -5.69 3.64
N LEU A 307 -1.88 -6.13 2.78
CA LEU A 307 -0.98 -7.25 3.01
C LEU A 307 0.45 -6.74 2.94
N ASP A 308 1.30 -7.13 3.88
CA ASP A 308 2.72 -6.84 3.81
C ASP A 308 3.36 -7.53 2.60
N LYS A 309 4.36 -6.88 1.97
CA LYS A 309 5.15 -7.47 0.87
C LYS A 309 5.82 -8.79 1.24
N LYS A 310 6.06 -9.04 2.52
CA LYS A 310 6.68 -10.27 3.05
C LYS A 310 5.67 -11.29 3.56
N SER A 311 4.37 -11.00 3.48
CA SER A 311 3.38 -11.93 3.98
C SER A 311 3.39 -13.20 3.13
N GLU A 312 3.63 -14.35 3.75
CA GLU A 312 3.52 -15.70 3.15
C GLU A 312 2.06 -16.05 2.81
N VAL A 313 1.29 -15.07 2.31
CA VAL A 313 -0.13 -15.20 1.93
C VAL A 313 -0.33 -16.23 0.82
N THR A 314 0.75 -16.51 0.12
CA THR A 314 0.79 -17.45 -0.98
C THR A 314 0.23 -18.83 -0.60
N GLY A 315 0.46 -19.31 0.64
CA GLY A 315 -0.04 -20.62 1.10
C GLY A 315 -1.55 -20.78 1.16
N GLU A 316 -2.33 -19.72 1.38
CA GLU A 316 -3.80 -19.74 1.39
C GLU A 316 -4.44 -19.41 0.04
N LEU A 317 -3.66 -18.89 -0.91
CA LEU A 317 -4.12 -18.45 -2.22
C LEU A 317 -4.64 -19.60 -3.09
N LEU A 318 -4.11 -20.80 -2.88
CA LEU A 318 -4.35 -21.92 -3.78
C LEU A 318 -4.98 -23.10 -3.05
N LEU A 319 -5.84 -23.83 -3.77
CA LEU A 319 -6.25 -25.16 -3.35
C LEU A 319 -5.01 -26.06 -3.32
N SER A 320 -4.73 -26.69 -2.16
CA SER A 320 -3.74 -27.75 -2.14
C SER A 320 -4.18 -28.83 -3.14
N ARG A 321 -3.28 -29.24 -4.02
CA ARG A 321 -3.55 -30.32 -4.95
C ARG A 321 -3.42 -31.64 -4.20
N SER A 322 -4.58 -32.29 -3.92
CA SER A 322 -4.56 -33.66 -3.40
C SER A 322 -4.01 -34.59 -4.47
N PRO A 323 -3.20 -35.62 -4.11
CA PRO A 323 -2.79 -36.66 -5.05
C PRO A 323 -3.98 -37.33 -5.76
N ASP A 324 -5.12 -37.48 -5.06
CA ASP A 324 -6.38 -37.98 -5.61
C ASP A 324 -7.23 -36.81 -6.14
N SER A 325 -6.81 -36.22 -7.26
CA SER A 325 -7.54 -35.14 -7.93
C SER A 325 -7.41 -35.22 -9.45
N HIS A 326 -8.39 -34.66 -10.14
CA HIS A 326 -8.43 -34.61 -11.59
C HIS A 326 -8.58 -33.16 -12.08
N LYS A 327 -8.39 -32.91 -13.39
CA LYS A 327 -8.44 -31.55 -13.97
C LYS A 327 -9.70 -30.76 -13.61
N GLY A 328 -10.87 -31.38 -13.52
CA GLY A 328 -12.12 -30.72 -13.09
C GLY A 328 -12.14 -30.31 -11.62
N SER A 329 -11.20 -30.79 -10.79
CA SER A 329 -11.10 -30.41 -9.37
C SER A 329 -10.58 -28.99 -9.13
N PHE A 330 -9.99 -28.38 -10.15
CA PHE A 330 -9.29 -27.10 -10.04
C PHE A 330 -9.96 -25.96 -10.81
N GLY A 331 -11.24 -26.12 -11.15
CA GLY A 331 -12.05 -25.11 -11.82
C GLY A 331 -11.83 -25.06 -13.33
N LYS A 332 -12.86 -24.59 -14.01
CA LYS A 332 -12.95 -24.45 -15.46
C LYS A 332 -13.23 -22.99 -15.79
N VAL A 333 -12.37 -22.38 -16.60
CA VAL A 333 -12.51 -20.99 -17.01
C VAL A 333 -12.98 -20.91 -18.45
N LEU A 334 -14.04 -20.14 -18.69
CA LEU A 334 -14.45 -19.67 -20.00
C LEU A 334 -13.88 -18.28 -20.22
N LEU A 335 -13.03 -18.11 -21.22
CA LEU A 335 -12.39 -16.85 -21.57
C LEU A 335 -12.94 -16.35 -22.91
N PHE A 336 -13.76 -15.32 -22.89
CA PHE A 336 -14.19 -14.59 -24.07
C PHE A 336 -13.24 -13.41 -24.26
N ALA A 337 -12.28 -13.56 -25.16
CA ALA A 337 -11.18 -12.63 -25.35
C ALA A 337 -10.62 -12.66 -26.79
N GLY A 338 -9.96 -11.57 -27.18
CA GLY A 338 -9.35 -11.40 -28.48
C GLY A 338 -10.32 -11.04 -29.60
N SER A 339 -9.89 -10.13 -30.46
CA SER A 339 -10.48 -9.87 -31.78
C SER A 339 -9.44 -10.22 -32.84
N ALA A 340 -9.81 -10.13 -34.13
CA ALA A 340 -8.89 -10.40 -35.23
C ALA A 340 -7.60 -9.57 -35.17
N GLY A 341 -7.65 -8.35 -34.57
CA GLY A 341 -6.50 -7.47 -34.41
C GLY A 341 -5.73 -7.63 -33.10
N THR A 342 -6.26 -8.36 -32.11
CA THR A 342 -5.73 -8.44 -30.73
C THR A 342 -5.67 -9.87 -30.17
N PRO A 343 -5.10 -10.85 -30.90
CA PRO A 343 -4.96 -12.22 -30.40
C PRO A 343 -4.07 -12.30 -29.16
N GLY A 344 -3.11 -11.38 -29.00
CA GLY A 344 -2.16 -11.34 -27.89
C GLY A 344 -2.84 -11.19 -26.52
N ALA A 345 -3.92 -10.42 -26.43
CA ALA A 345 -4.68 -10.26 -25.18
C ALA A 345 -5.28 -11.60 -24.70
N ALA A 346 -5.89 -12.35 -25.62
CA ALA A 346 -6.43 -13.68 -25.32
C ALA A 346 -5.34 -14.69 -24.95
N LEU A 347 -4.16 -14.61 -25.58
CA LEU A 347 -3.00 -15.46 -25.26
C LEU A 347 -2.48 -15.18 -23.85
N LEU A 348 -2.21 -13.91 -23.53
CA LEU A 348 -1.69 -13.51 -22.22
C LEU A 348 -2.66 -13.88 -21.10
N ALA A 349 -3.96 -13.56 -21.29
CA ALA A 349 -4.98 -13.93 -20.32
C ALA A 349 -5.10 -15.45 -20.17
N GLY A 350 -5.12 -16.18 -21.29
CA GLY A 350 -5.24 -17.66 -21.29
C GLY A 350 -4.05 -18.35 -20.63
N GLU A 351 -2.82 -17.93 -20.94
CA GLU A 351 -1.62 -18.48 -20.31
C GLU A 351 -1.60 -18.18 -18.81
N ALA A 352 -1.98 -16.96 -18.41
CA ALA A 352 -2.11 -16.59 -17.01
C ALA A 352 -3.17 -17.42 -16.26
N VAL A 353 -4.29 -17.79 -16.91
CA VAL A 353 -5.29 -18.72 -16.34
C VAL A 353 -4.64 -20.06 -16.01
N LEU A 354 -3.95 -20.66 -16.97
CA LEU A 354 -3.33 -21.99 -16.80
C LEU A 354 -2.21 -21.97 -15.76
N ARG A 355 -1.35 -20.94 -15.79
CA ARG A 355 -0.24 -20.76 -14.83
C ARG A 355 -0.73 -20.47 -13.41
N SER A 356 -1.92 -19.90 -13.26
CA SER A 356 -2.53 -19.63 -11.95
C SER A 356 -3.29 -20.81 -11.34
N GLY A 357 -3.20 -21.99 -11.96
CA GLY A 357 -3.66 -23.25 -11.35
C GLY A 357 -5.08 -23.68 -11.71
N ALA A 358 -5.77 -23.03 -12.65
CA ALA A 358 -7.03 -23.53 -13.20
C ALA A 358 -6.83 -24.91 -13.85
N GLY A 359 -7.81 -25.77 -13.71
CA GLY A 359 -7.73 -27.14 -14.24
C GLY A 359 -8.00 -27.24 -15.72
N MET A 360 -8.85 -26.36 -16.25
CA MET A 360 -9.26 -26.33 -17.68
C MET A 360 -9.56 -24.92 -18.13
N LEU A 361 -9.25 -24.63 -19.39
CA LEU A 361 -9.51 -23.36 -20.06
C LEU A 361 -10.22 -23.63 -21.40
N GLN A 362 -11.27 -22.86 -21.68
CA GLN A 362 -11.88 -22.75 -22.99
C GLN A 362 -11.88 -21.30 -23.44
N ILE A 363 -11.31 -21.02 -24.61
CA ILE A 363 -11.22 -19.68 -25.21
C ILE A 363 -12.28 -19.56 -26.30
N VAL A 364 -13.08 -18.49 -26.25
CA VAL A 364 -13.99 -18.08 -27.31
C VAL A 364 -13.40 -16.85 -27.98
N SER A 365 -13.06 -16.96 -29.28
CA SER A 365 -12.39 -15.92 -30.04
C SER A 365 -12.70 -16.07 -31.53
N PRO A 366 -12.52 -15.04 -32.39
CA PRO A 366 -12.74 -15.13 -33.84
C PRO A 366 -11.90 -16.22 -34.51
N ALA A 367 -12.38 -16.73 -35.68
CA ALA A 367 -11.74 -17.83 -36.41
C ALA A 367 -10.27 -17.54 -36.77
N GLU A 368 -9.93 -16.28 -37.03
CA GLU A 368 -8.59 -15.80 -37.39
C GLU A 368 -7.56 -16.09 -36.29
N ASN A 369 -8.00 -16.16 -35.04
CA ASN A 369 -7.11 -16.39 -33.91
C ASN A 369 -6.84 -17.88 -33.65
N ARG A 370 -7.57 -18.80 -34.33
CA ARG A 370 -7.55 -20.23 -34.01
C ARG A 370 -6.15 -20.84 -34.12
N GLU A 371 -5.45 -20.55 -35.19
CA GLU A 371 -4.13 -21.15 -35.46
C GLU A 371 -3.10 -20.74 -34.39
N ILE A 372 -3.02 -19.44 -34.08
CA ILE A 372 -2.09 -18.95 -33.06
C ILE A 372 -2.42 -19.48 -31.67
N MET A 373 -3.74 -19.61 -31.33
CA MET A 373 -4.16 -20.15 -30.02
C MET A 373 -3.76 -21.61 -29.87
N ILE A 374 -4.04 -22.45 -30.84
CA ILE A 374 -3.69 -23.88 -30.80
C ILE A 374 -2.18 -24.08 -30.76
N THR A 375 -1.42 -23.24 -31.48
CA THR A 375 0.04 -23.32 -31.52
C THR A 375 0.70 -22.87 -30.22
N ARG A 376 0.18 -21.83 -29.59
CA ARG A 376 0.81 -21.20 -28.40
C ARG A 376 0.25 -21.69 -27.07
N LEU A 377 -1.01 -22.20 -27.06
CA LEU A 377 -1.72 -22.69 -25.88
C LEU A 377 -2.45 -24.02 -26.21
N PRO A 378 -1.70 -25.09 -26.54
CA PRO A 378 -2.31 -26.37 -26.91
C PRO A 378 -3.15 -27.01 -25.80
N GLU A 379 -2.97 -26.59 -24.55
CA GLU A 379 -3.75 -27.06 -23.40
C GLU A 379 -5.16 -26.45 -23.33
N ALA A 380 -5.40 -25.34 -24.04
CA ALA A 380 -6.69 -24.67 -24.05
C ALA A 380 -7.61 -25.25 -25.15
N MET A 381 -8.88 -25.43 -24.82
CA MET A 381 -9.91 -25.68 -25.80
C MET A 381 -10.27 -24.39 -26.53
N TYR A 382 -10.58 -24.49 -27.82
CA TYR A 382 -10.92 -23.32 -28.64
C TYR A 382 -12.34 -23.45 -29.24
N GLN A 383 -13.11 -22.37 -29.08
CA GLN A 383 -14.42 -22.19 -29.71
C GLN A 383 -14.37 -20.96 -30.62
N VAL A 384 -14.73 -21.14 -31.88
CA VAL A 384 -14.88 -20.00 -32.80
C VAL A 384 -16.10 -19.18 -32.39
N LEU A 385 -15.91 -17.88 -32.23
CA LEU A 385 -16.98 -16.92 -32.01
C LEU A 385 -17.81 -16.74 -33.28
N ALA A 386 -19.13 -16.92 -33.17
CA ALA A 386 -20.11 -16.72 -34.25
C ALA A 386 -21.42 -16.17 -33.67
N GLU A 387 -22.35 -15.71 -34.52
CA GLU A 387 -23.66 -15.22 -34.08
C GLU A 387 -24.49 -16.32 -33.40
N ASP A 388 -24.30 -17.58 -33.82
CA ASP A 388 -24.96 -18.80 -33.31
C ASP A 388 -24.14 -19.53 -32.24
N THR A 389 -23.12 -18.90 -31.65
CA THR A 389 -22.35 -19.49 -30.55
C THR A 389 -23.30 -19.93 -29.42
N ASP A 390 -23.24 -21.22 -29.08
CA ASP A 390 -24.04 -21.84 -28.03
C ASP A 390 -23.52 -21.47 -26.63
N TRP A 391 -23.91 -20.27 -26.17
CA TRP A 391 -23.49 -19.74 -24.87
C TRP A 391 -24.07 -20.56 -23.70
N GLU A 392 -25.27 -21.15 -23.83
CA GLU A 392 -25.87 -21.97 -22.78
C GLU A 392 -24.98 -23.18 -22.46
N LYS A 393 -24.56 -23.91 -23.49
CA LYS A 393 -23.63 -25.04 -23.35
C LYS A 393 -22.29 -24.65 -22.76
N LEU A 394 -21.70 -23.55 -23.24
CA LEU A 394 -20.41 -23.05 -22.75
C LEU A 394 -20.50 -22.64 -21.27
N LEU A 395 -21.54 -21.92 -20.90
CA LEU A 395 -21.79 -21.49 -19.53
C LEU A 395 -22.14 -22.71 -18.64
N GLY A 396 -22.85 -23.70 -19.15
CA GLY A 396 -23.10 -24.96 -18.43
C GLY A 396 -21.79 -25.67 -18.04
N TRP A 397 -20.76 -25.58 -18.89
CA TRP A 397 -19.48 -26.27 -18.69
C TRP A 397 -18.56 -25.58 -17.69
N CYS A 398 -18.47 -24.22 -17.62
CA CYS A 398 -17.47 -23.49 -16.85
C CYS A 398 -17.84 -23.29 -15.38
N ASP A 399 -16.87 -22.91 -14.55
CA ASP A 399 -17.02 -22.50 -13.14
C ASP A 399 -16.86 -20.98 -12.97
N ALA A 400 -16.17 -20.30 -13.91
CA ALA A 400 -16.03 -18.84 -13.96
C ALA A 400 -15.93 -18.36 -15.41
N VAL A 401 -16.31 -17.11 -15.65
CA VAL A 401 -16.25 -16.45 -16.96
C VAL A 401 -15.35 -15.23 -16.88
N VAL A 402 -14.47 -15.04 -17.88
CA VAL A 402 -13.69 -13.83 -18.09
C VAL A 402 -14.11 -13.23 -19.42
N ILE A 403 -14.47 -11.95 -19.44
CA ILE A 403 -14.93 -11.24 -20.62
C ILE A 403 -14.14 -9.95 -20.76
N GLY A 404 -13.59 -9.68 -21.93
CA GLY A 404 -13.15 -8.35 -22.24
C GLY A 404 -11.75 -8.18 -22.82
N PRO A 405 -10.72 -8.92 -22.41
CA PRO A 405 -9.38 -8.72 -22.96
C PRO A 405 -9.38 -8.76 -24.49
N GLY A 406 -9.31 -7.57 -25.13
CA GLY A 406 -9.19 -7.40 -26.57
C GLY A 406 -10.37 -7.90 -27.43
N ILE A 407 -11.60 -8.02 -26.90
CA ILE A 407 -12.77 -8.49 -27.69
C ILE A 407 -13.28 -7.47 -28.70
N GLY A 408 -12.85 -6.20 -28.56
CA GLY A 408 -13.38 -5.08 -29.33
C GLY A 408 -14.76 -4.62 -28.83
N GLN A 409 -15.24 -3.53 -29.43
CA GLN A 409 -16.52 -2.91 -29.05
C GLN A 409 -17.56 -3.03 -30.18
N GLY A 410 -17.38 -4.03 -31.07
CA GLY A 410 -18.28 -4.30 -32.17
C GLY A 410 -19.60 -4.97 -31.73
N ARG A 411 -20.59 -4.93 -32.63
CA ARG A 411 -21.94 -5.47 -32.37
C ARG A 411 -21.92 -6.92 -31.90
N LEU A 412 -21.09 -7.78 -32.47
CA LEU A 412 -21.03 -9.20 -32.08
C LEU A 412 -20.54 -9.37 -30.64
N ALA A 413 -19.54 -8.56 -30.23
CA ALA A 413 -19.03 -8.57 -28.85
C ALA A 413 -20.11 -8.14 -27.86
N GLU A 414 -20.82 -7.02 -28.14
CA GLU A 414 -21.91 -6.51 -27.30
C GLU A 414 -23.06 -7.52 -27.17
N GLN A 415 -23.53 -8.07 -28.30
CA GLN A 415 -24.60 -9.07 -28.31
C GLN A 415 -24.19 -10.36 -27.59
N SER A 416 -22.93 -10.78 -27.72
CA SER A 416 -22.41 -11.95 -27.01
C SER A 416 -22.38 -11.72 -25.51
N MET A 417 -21.90 -10.56 -25.06
CA MET A 417 -21.89 -10.20 -23.64
C MET A 417 -23.31 -10.12 -23.07
N GLU A 418 -24.26 -9.58 -23.84
CA GLU A 418 -25.67 -9.55 -23.46
C GLU A 418 -26.25 -10.97 -23.30
N LYS A 419 -26.02 -11.86 -24.29
CA LYS A 419 -26.46 -13.27 -24.22
C LYS A 419 -25.85 -13.95 -22.98
N ILE A 420 -24.53 -13.78 -22.72
CA ILE A 420 -23.85 -14.35 -21.57
C ILE A 420 -24.54 -13.91 -20.27
N LEU A 421 -24.71 -12.60 -20.05
CA LEU A 421 -25.29 -12.06 -18.81
C LEU A 421 -26.76 -12.49 -18.64
N THR A 422 -27.52 -12.55 -19.72
CA THR A 422 -28.91 -13.03 -19.69
C THR A 422 -28.99 -14.50 -19.27
N HIS A 423 -28.27 -15.39 -19.96
CA HIS A 423 -28.26 -16.81 -19.60
C HIS A 423 -27.75 -17.05 -18.17
N MET A 424 -26.72 -16.31 -17.74
CA MET A 424 -26.21 -16.42 -16.37
C MET A 424 -27.24 -16.01 -15.32
N SER A 425 -28.10 -15.04 -15.62
CA SER A 425 -29.21 -14.65 -14.73
C SER A 425 -30.29 -15.69 -14.62
N GLU A 426 -30.47 -16.53 -15.64
CA GLU A 426 -31.45 -17.63 -15.70
C GLU A 426 -30.93 -18.93 -15.08
N MET A 427 -29.62 -19.03 -14.83
CA MET A 427 -29.03 -20.24 -14.25
C MET A 427 -29.41 -20.41 -12.78
N GLU A 428 -29.74 -21.60 -12.36
CA GLU A 428 -29.99 -21.96 -10.96
C GLU A 428 -28.77 -21.64 -10.06
N ARG A 429 -27.56 -21.79 -10.60
CA ARG A 429 -26.31 -21.53 -9.92
C ARG A 429 -25.57 -20.36 -10.55
N GLN A 430 -25.45 -19.26 -9.81
CA GLN A 430 -24.69 -18.09 -10.22
C GLN A 430 -23.18 -18.38 -10.31
N LYS A 431 -22.53 -17.91 -11.37
CA LYS A 431 -21.09 -18.07 -11.60
C LYS A 431 -20.38 -16.71 -11.54
N PRO A 432 -19.15 -16.62 -11.02
CA PRO A 432 -18.42 -15.36 -11.05
C PRO A 432 -18.07 -14.96 -12.49
N VAL A 433 -18.21 -13.65 -12.75
CA VAL A 433 -17.81 -13.01 -14.00
C VAL A 433 -16.71 -12.01 -13.70
N VAL A 434 -15.63 -12.06 -14.47
CA VAL A 434 -14.57 -11.04 -14.49
C VAL A 434 -14.75 -10.20 -15.75
N LEU A 435 -14.89 -8.88 -15.59
CA LEU A 435 -14.99 -7.92 -16.69
C LEU A 435 -13.76 -7.04 -16.72
N ASP A 436 -13.08 -6.99 -17.86
CA ASP A 436 -11.89 -6.15 -18.09
C ASP A 436 -11.92 -5.48 -19.46
N ALA A 437 -11.12 -4.49 -19.66
CA ALA A 437 -10.84 -3.84 -20.94
C ALA A 437 -12.11 -3.52 -21.76
N ASP A 438 -12.28 -4.11 -22.94
CA ASP A 438 -13.44 -3.84 -23.81
C ASP A 438 -14.77 -4.27 -23.18
N GLY A 439 -14.78 -5.29 -22.33
CA GLY A 439 -15.98 -5.66 -21.55
C GLY A 439 -16.43 -4.53 -20.63
N LEU A 440 -15.51 -3.78 -20.02
CA LEU A 440 -15.82 -2.61 -19.22
C LEU A 440 -16.26 -1.41 -20.08
N ASN A 441 -15.63 -1.23 -21.24
CA ASN A 441 -16.02 -0.18 -22.18
C ASN A 441 -17.45 -0.38 -22.71
N LEU A 442 -17.80 -1.61 -23.06
CA LEU A 442 -19.17 -1.99 -23.45
C LEU A 442 -20.16 -1.78 -22.31
N ALA A 443 -19.81 -2.18 -21.08
CA ALA A 443 -20.66 -1.92 -19.90
C ALA A 443 -20.86 -0.43 -19.63
N ALA A 444 -19.83 0.40 -19.84
CA ALA A 444 -19.91 1.85 -19.64
C ALA A 444 -20.75 2.57 -20.73
N SER A 445 -20.72 2.07 -21.98
CA SER A 445 -21.43 2.69 -23.10
C SER A 445 -22.87 2.20 -23.28
N SER A 446 -23.22 1.01 -22.75
CA SER A 446 -24.51 0.37 -22.93
C SER A 446 -25.31 0.35 -21.62
N GLY A 447 -26.36 1.19 -21.53
CA GLY A 447 -27.28 1.18 -20.39
C GLY A 447 -27.96 -0.17 -20.18
N ARG A 448 -28.13 -0.97 -21.26
CA ARG A 448 -28.68 -2.31 -21.19
C ARG A 448 -27.73 -3.28 -20.50
N LEU A 449 -26.44 -3.30 -20.88
CA LEU A 449 -25.43 -4.16 -20.25
C LEU A 449 -25.23 -3.77 -18.79
N SER A 450 -25.15 -2.48 -18.49
CA SER A 450 -25.09 -1.96 -17.11
C SER A 450 -26.30 -2.41 -16.27
N GLY A 451 -27.51 -2.39 -16.86
CA GLY A 451 -28.74 -2.88 -16.23
C GLY A 451 -28.70 -4.40 -15.95
N LEU A 452 -28.22 -5.21 -16.90
CA LEU A 452 -28.06 -6.66 -16.73
C LEU A 452 -27.04 -7.00 -15.63
N ILE A 453 -25.92 -6.28 -15.57
CA ILE A 453 -24.91 -6.44 -14.51
C ILE A 453 -25.54 -6.15 -13.13
N LYS A 454 -26.26 -5.05 -12.99
CA LYS A 454 -26.95 -4.70 -11.73
C LYS A 454 -28.01 -5.74 -11.34
N ALA A 455 -28.79 -6.21 -12.30
CA ALA A 455 -29.77 -7.29 -12.07
C ALA A 455 -29.09 -8.57 -11.60
N TYR A 456 -28.00 -8.98 -12.26
CA TYR A 456 -27.24 -10.16 -11.90
C TYR A 456 -26.66 -10.08 -10.49
N THR A 457 -26.06 -8.95 -10.11
CA THR A 457 -25.51 -8.76 -8.76
C THR A 457 -26.61 -8.68 -7.69
N ALA A 458 -27.78 -8.11 -8.01
CA ALA A 458 -28.93 -8.07 -7.11
C ALA A 458 -29.52 -9.46 -6.80
N MET A 459 -29.35 -10.43 -7.71
CA MET A 459 -29.74 -11.82 -7.53
C MET A 459 -28.68 -12.66 -6.78
N GLY A 460 -27.61 -12.04 -6.27
CA GLY A 460 -26.49 -12.72 -5.61
C GLY A 460 -25.37 -13.17 -6.55
N GLY A 461 -25.46 -12.85 -7.84
CA GLY A 461 -24.38 -13.08 -8.80
C GLY A 461 -23.14 -12.24 -8.49
N ILE A 462 -21.98 -12.76 -8.84
CA ILE A 462 -20.69 -12.09 -8.59
C ILE A 462 -20.12 -11.54 -9.88
N VAL A 463 -19.90 -10.23 -9.92
CA VAL A 463 -19.18 -9.55 -10.99
C VAL A 463 -17.95 -8.87 -10.39
N ILE A 464 -16.77 -9.17 -10.92
CA ILE A 464 -15.50 -8.54 -10.58
C ILE A 464 -15.12 -7.65 -11.77
N MET A 465 -15.05 -6.33 -11.55
CA MET A 465 -14.62 -5.37 -12.56
C MET A 465 -13.20 -4.92 -12.30
N THR A 466 -12.35 -4.86 -13.35
CA THR A 466 -10.93 -4.53 -13.21
C THR A 466 -10.53 -3.27 -14.01
N PRO A 467 -11.21 -2.11 -13.85
CA PRO A 467 -10.91 -0.92 -14.62
C PRO A 467 -9.57 -0.29 -14.24
N HIS A 468 -8.81 0.19 -15.22
CA HIS A 468 -7.80 1.22 -14.99
C HIS A 468 -8.49 2.59 -14.81
N MET A 469 -7.74 3.63 -14.41
CA MET A 469 -8.34 4.92 -14.02
C MET A 469 -9.24 5.54 -15.11
N ALA A 470 -8.86 5.45 -16.39
CA ALA A 470 -9.68 6.01 -17.47
C ALA A 470 -10.95 5.18 -17.77
N GLU A 471 -10.90 3.85 -17.60
CA GLU A 471 -12.09 2.97 -17.67
C GLU A 471 -13.00 3.24 -16.48
N LEU A 472 -12.43 3.42 -15.29
CA LEU A 472 -13.19 3.74 -14.09
C LEU A 472 -13.92 5.09 -14.23
N ALA A 473 -13.25 6.11 -14.78
CA ALA A 473 -13.88 7.41 -15.06
C ALA A 473 -15.07 7.29 -16.02
N ARG A 474 -14.95 6.44 -17.07
CA ARG A 474 -16.08 6.15 -18.00
C ARG A 474 -17.24 5.43 -17.31
N LEU A 475 -16.95 4.41 -16.50
CA LEU A 475 -17.97 3.67 -15.72
C LEU A 475 -18.70 4.58 -14.72
N LEU A 476 -18.00 5.55 -14.15
CA LEU A 476 -18.54 6.51 -13.19
C LEU A 476 -19.18 7.72 -13.86
N HIS A 477 -19.03 7.88 -15.18
CA HIS A 477 -19.46 9.07 -15.93
C HIS A 477 -18.92 10.37 -15.33
N CYS A 478 -17.65 10.39 -14.88
CA CYS A 478 -16.99 11.54 -14.26
C CYS A 478 -15.66 11.90 -14.94
N GLY A 479 -15.16 13.11 -14.67
CA GLY A 479 -13.87 13.56 -15.14
C GLY A 479 -12.70 12.93 -14.36
N MET A 480 -11.49 12.85 -14.98
CA MET A 480 -10.30 12.31 -14.32
C MET A 480 -9.91 13.08 -13.06
N GLN A 481 -10.01 14.42 -13.06
CA GLN A 481 -9.71 15.24 -11.89
C GLN A 481 -10.66 14.97 -10.73
N GLU A 482 -11.96 14.83 -11.03
CA GLU A 482 -12.99 14.49 -10.05
C GLU A 482 -12.72 13.09 -9.46
N LEU A 483 -12.38 12.13 -10.31
CA LEU A 483 -12.04 10.78 -9.86
C LEU A 483 -10.81 10.78 -8.95
N GLN A 484 -9.74 11.46 -9.33
CA GLN A 484 -8.49 11.51 -8.57
C GLN A 484 -8.69 12.20 -7.20
N SER A 485 -9.44 13.30 -7.15
CA SER A 485 -9.67 14.05 -5.92
C SER A 485 -10.52 13.32 -4.88
N ALA A 486 -11.35 12.35 -5.29
CA ALA A 486 -12.27 11.64 -4.42
C ALA A 486 -12.37 10.13 -4.75
N ARG A 487 -11.24 9.52 -5.14
CA ARG A 487 -11.19 8.15 -5.68
C ARG A 487 -11.94 7.13 -4.83
N LEU A 488 -11.62 6.99 -3.55
CA LEU A 488 -12.26 6.00 -2.68
C LEU A 488 -13.76 6.26 -2.52
N LYS A 489 -14.15 7.52 -2.39
CA LYS A 489 -15.56 7.91 -2.27
C LYS A 489 -16.35 7.59 -3.55
N ASN A 490 -15.74 7.81 -4.72
CA ASN A 490 -16.36 7.50 -6.00
C ASN A 490 -16.46 5.97 -6.21
N MET A 491 -15.41 5.22 -5.84
CA MET A 491 -15.44 3.76 -5.85
C MET A 491 -16.51 3.20 -4.91
N GLU A 492 -16.61 3.72 -3.69
CA GLU A 492 -17.64 3.33 -2.72
C GLU A 492 -19.05 3.53 -3.28
N ARG A 493 -19.33 4.72 -3.85
CA ARG A 493 -20.62 5.00 -4.48
C ARG A 493 -20.95 3.99 -5.57
N PHE A 494 -20.01 3.75 -6.48
CA PHE A 494 -20.22 2.81 -7.59
C PHE A 494 -20.48 1.38 -7.12
N VAL A 495 -19.71 0.91 -6.16
CA VAL A 495 -19.86 -0.44 -5.58
C VAL A 495 -21.21 -0.60 -4.88
N ARG A 496 -21.66 0.42 -4.15
CA ARG A 496 -22.99 0.40 -3.49
C ARG A 496 -24.13 0.35 -4.50
N GLU A 497 -23.99 1.07 -5.62
CA GLU A 497 -25.02 1.14 -6.66
C GLU A 497 -25.06 -0.08 -7.58
N SER A 498 -23.90 -0.68 -7.83
CA SER A 498 -23.76 -1.78 -8.80
C SER A 498 -23.69 -3.17 -8.17
N GLY A 499 -23.31 -3.27 -6.89
CA GLY A 499 -23.13 -4.55 -6.19
C GLY A 499 -21.90 -5.36 -6.63
N VAL A 500 -21.01 -4.79 -7.42
CA VAL A 500 -19.81 -5.47 -7.94
C VAL A 500 -18.65 -5.49 -6.91
N VAL A 501 -17.68 -6.38 -7.14
CA VAL A 501 -16.35 -6.25 -6.58
C VAL A 501 -15.51 -5.43 -7.58
N LEU A 502 -15.00 -4.29 -7.14
CA LEU A 502 -14.31 -3.34 -8.01
C LEU A 502 -12.81 -3.35 -7.75
N VAL A 503 -12.02 -3.54 -8.79
CA VAL A 503 -10.55 -3.48 -8.78
C VAL A 503 -10.11 -2.23 -9.56
N GLY A 504 -9.96 -1.10 -8.88
CA GLY A 504 -9.46 0.13 -9.49
C GLY A 504 -7.94 0.05 -9.69
N LYS A 505 -7.51 -0.30 -10.91
CA LYS A 505 -6.08 -0.47 -11.27
C LYS A 505 -5.36 0.87 -11.28
N ASP A 506 -4.26 0.94 -10.54
CA ASP A 506 -3.36 2.10 -10.49
C ASP A 506 -2.06 1.66 -9.80
N ALA A 507 -1.08 2.56 -9.68
CA ALA A 507 0.15 2.34 -8.91
C ALA A 507 -0.11 1.91 -7.45
N ALA A 508 -1.24 2.33 -6.87
CA ALA A 508 -1.81 1.79 -5.64
C ALA A 508 -3.20 1.22 -5.94
N THR A 509 -3.25 0.01 -6.50
CA THR A 509 -4.52 -0.65 -6.83
C THR A 509 -5.38 -0.82 -5.60
N VAL A 510 -6.65 -0.41 -5.71
CA VAL A 510 -7.66 -0.54 -4.65
C VAL A 510 -8.70 -1.57 -5.08
N VAL A 511 -8.95 -2.55 -4.22
CA VAL A 511 -10.05 -3.50 -4.40
C VAL A 511 -11.13 -3.16 -3.38
N GLY A 512 -12.38 -3.00 -3.82
CA GLY A 512 -13.48 -2.63 -2.93
C GLY A 512 -14.77 -3.42 -3.19
N TYR A 513 -15.57 -3.60 -2.14
CA TYR A 513 -16.91 -4.12 -2.23
C TYR A 513 -17.80 -3.58 -1.09
N ALA A 514 -19.11 -3.68 -1.22
CA ALA A 514 -20.04 -3.30 -0.17
C ALA A 514 -20.60 -4.53 0.55
N ASP A 515 -20.49 -4.54 1.89
CA ASP A 515 -21.11 -5.53 2.75
C ASP A 515 -22.00 -4.83 3.78
N LYS A 516 -23.30 -5.16 3.79
CA LYS A 516 -24.28 -4.60 4.75
C LYS A 516 -24.21 -3.08 4.90
N GLY A 517 -24.01 -2.38 3.80
CA GLY A 517 -23.88 -0.94 3.81
C GLY A 517 -22.50 -0.40 4.22
N VAL A 518 -21.52 -1.23 4.52
CA VAL A 518 -20.14 -0.83 4.79
C VAL A 518 -19.28 -1.07 3.54
N PHE A 519 -18.56 -0.04 3.09
CA PHE A 519 -17.57 -0.18 2.03
C PHE A 519 -16.27 -0.75 2.62
N ARG A 520 -15.93 -1.98 2.25
CA ARG A 520 -14.67 -2.63 2.62
C ARG A 520 -13.71 -2.55 1.47
N TYR A 521 -12.43 -2.27 1.77
CA TYR A 521 -11.42 -2.10 0.73
C TYR A 521 -10.06 -2.68 1.14
N TYR A 522 -9.31 -3.03 0.11
CA TYR A 522 -7.90 -3.44 0.19
C TYR A 522 -7.07 -2.49 -0.64
N ILE A 523 -5.89 -2.06 -0.15
CA ILE A 523 -4.91 -1.28 -0.92
C ILE A 523 -3.67 -2.14 -1.15
N ASN A 524 -3.31 -2.34 -2.40
CA ASN A 524 -2.16 -3.14 -2.80
C ASN A 524 -0.84 -2.41 -2.60
N GLN A 525 0.15 -3.13 -2.07
CA GLN A 525 1.50 -2.60 -1.87
C GLN A 525 2.57 -3.30 -2.73
N THR A 526 2.23 -4.38 -3.44
CA THR A 526 3.13 -5.10 -4.34
C THR A 526 3.10 -4.53 -5.75
N GLY A 527 4.13 -4.79 -6.53
CA GLY A 527 4.30 -4.30 -7.88
C GLY A 527 5.24 -3.10 -7.96
N ASN A 528 5.65 -2.80 -9.19
CA ASN A 528 6.61 -1.76 -9.52
C ASN A 528 6.22 -1.04 -10.83
N SER A 529 6.99 0.00 -11.20
CA SER A 529 6.72 0.84 -12.38
C SER A 529 6.84 0.10 -13.71
N GLY A 530 7.62 -0.96 -13.79
CA GLY A 530 7.77 -1.80 -14.99
C GLY A 530 6.49 -2.54 -15.39
N MET A 531 5.52 -2.67 -14.46
CA MET A 531 4.20 -3.24 -14.77
C MET A 531 3.32 -2.32 -15.63
N ALA A 532 3.71 -1.06 -15.84
CA ALA A 532 3.06 -0.14 -16.78
C ALA A 532 3.43 -0.50 -18.24
N THR A 533 3.14 -1.73 -18.64
CA THR A 533 3.39 -2.30 -19.97
C THR A 533 2.12 -2.90 -20.53
N ALA A 534 2.02 -2.94 -21.87
CA ALA A 534 0.88 -3.53 -22.56
C ALA A 534 0.73 -5.02 -22.22
N GLY A 535 -0.49 -5.47 -21.97
CA GLY A 535 -0.81 -6.86 -21.64
C GLY A 535 -0.76 -7.19 -20.14
N SER A 536 -0.23 -6.31 -19.27
CA SER A 536 -0.21 -6.53 -17.82
C SER A 536 -1.63 -6.68 -17.24
N GLY A 537 -2.60 -5.92 -17.74
CA GLY A 537 -4.02 -6.05 -17.38
C GLY A 537 -4.60 -7.40 -17.81
N ASP A 538 -4.26 -7.89 -19.02
CA ASP A 538 -4.72 -9.19 -19.52
C ASP A 538 -4.21 -10.34 -18.63
N VAL A 539 -2.96 -10.24 -18.16
CA VAL A 539 -2.40 -11.19 -17.18
C VAL A 539 -3.19 -11.17 -15.87
N LEU A 540 -3.52 -10.00 -15.34
CA LEU A 540 -4.36 -9.87 -14.14
C LEU A 540 -5.72 -10.53 -14.34
N SER A 541 -6.36 -10.31 -15.50
CA SER A 541 -7.67 -10.90 -15.83
C SER A 541 -7.61 -12.42 -15.86
N GLY A 542 -6.53 -12.98 -16.39
CA GLY A 542 -6.29 -14.44 -16.37
C GLY A 542 -6.11 -14.99 -14.94
N ILE A 543 -5.25 -14.35 -14.13
CA ILE A 543 -5.05 -14.71 -12.71
C ILE A 543 -6.40 -14.65 -11.97
N MET A 544 -7.15 -13.57 -12.17
CA MET A 544 -8.44 -13.33 -11.54
C MET A 544 -9.46 -14.43 -11.91
N GLY A 545 -9.54 -14.76 -13.20
CA GLY A 545 -10.44 -15.81 -13.71
C GLY A 545 -10.12 -17.18 -13.11
N ALA A 546 -8.84 -17.57 -13.05
CA ALA A 546 -8.42 -18.83 -12.45
C ALA A 546 -8.77 -18.88 -10.95
N MET A 547 -8.46 -17.82 -10.21
CA MET A 547 -8.75 -17.77 -8.77
C MET A 547 -10.26 -17.70 -8.49
N ALA A 548 -11.04 -17.06 -9.35
CA ALA A 548 -12.51 -17.05 -9.25
C ALA A 548 -13.09 -18.44 -9.47
N ALA A 549 -12.61 -19.18 -10.45
CA ALA A 549 -13.03 -20.57 -10.70
C ALA A 549 -12.66 -21.50 -9.52
N LEU A 550 -11.45 -21.37 -8.98
CA LEU A 550 -11.01 -22.10 -7.79
C LEU A 550 -11.89 -21.79 -6.57
N THR A 551 -12.27 -20.54 -6.38
CA THR A 551 -13.16 -20.11 -5.29
C THR A 551 -14.56 -20.70 -5.50
N ALA A 552 -15.10 -20.68 -6.73
CA ALA A 552 -16.39 -21.28 -7.07
C ALA A 552 -16.44 -22.77 -6.71
N VAL A 553 -15.41 -23.54 -7.10
CA VAL A 553 -15.29 -24.97 -6.75
C VAL A 553 -15.20 -25.19 -5.24
N LYS A 554 -14.43 -24.36 -4.53
CA LYS A 554 -14.28 -24.44 -3.06
C LYS A 554 -15.60 -24.21 -2.34
N LEU A 555 -16.33 -23.17 -2.74
CA LEU A 555 -17.64 -22.85 -2.16
C LEU A 555 -18.67 -23.97 -2.46
N HIS A 556 -18.63 -24.54 -3.67
CA HIS A 556 -19.51 -25.64 -4.04
C HIS A 556 -19.29 -26.90 -3.17
N ARG A 557 -18.03 -27.27 -2.90
CA ARG A 557 -17.70 -28.44 -2.06
C ARG A 557 -18.18 -28.28 -0.61
N LYS A 558 -18.37 -27.06 -0.14
CA LYS A 558 -18.90 -26.78 1.21
C LYS A 558 -20.43 -26.89 1.32
N ALA A 559 -21.09 -27.37 0.26
CA ALA A 559 -22.51 -27.67 0.18
C ALA A 559 -23.44 -26.56 0.66
N GLY A 560 -23.58 -25.48 -0.10
CA GLY A 560 -24.77 -24.62 -0.12
C GLY A 560 -25.22 -23.94 1.19
N LYS A 561 -24.42 -23.97 2.27
CA LYS A 561 -24.79 -23.44 3.58
C LYS A 561 -24.21 -22.03 3.87
N GLU A 562 -23.44 -21.48 2.95
CA GLU A 562 -22.85 -20.16 3.20
C GLU A 562 -23.87 -19.05 2.87
N LYS A 563 -23.98 -18.08 3.77
CA LYS A 563 -24.83 -16.89 3.56
C LYS A 563 -24.26 -16.05 2.42
N GLU A 564 -25.10 -15.36 1.67
CA GLU A 564 -24.72 -14.51 0.54
C GLU A 564 -23.55 -13.53 0.88
N ALA A 565 -23.58 -12.91 2.03
CA ALA A 565 -22.49 -12.04 2.51
C ALA A 565 -21.13 -12.76 2.59
N ALA A 566 -21.11 -14.04 2.99
CA ALA A 566 -19.88 -14.83 3.05
C ALA A 566 -19.36 -15.18 1.64
N VAL A 567 -20.25 -15.36 0.67
CA VAL A 567 -19.89 -15.58 -0.73
C VAL A 567 -19.25 -14.32 -1.31
N ARG A 568 -19.87 -13.15 -1.14
CA ARG A 568 -19.31 -11.87 -1.62
C ARG A 568 -17.94 -11.58 -0.98
N GLU A 569 -17.80 -11.79 0.32
CA GLU A 569 -16.51 -11.65 1.01
C GLU A 569 -15.46 -12.61 0.46
N ALA A 570 -15.81 -13.86 0.13
CA ALA A 570 -14.89 -14.81 -0.48
C ALA A 570 -14.35 -14.31 -1.83
N TYR A 571 -15.18 -13.70 -2.66
CA TYR A 571 -14.75 -13.13 -3.95
C TYR A 571 -14.01 -11.80 -3.79
N PHE A 572 -14.31 -10.99 -2.80
CA PHE A 572 -13.46 -9.85 -2.45
C PHE A 572 -12.05 -10.33 -2.07
N ARG A 573 -11.94 -11.37 -1.24
CA ARG A 573 -10.65 -11.99 -0.90
C ARG A 573 -9.94 -12.55 -2.14
N THR A 574 -10.68 -13.18 -3.05
CA THR A 574 -10.16 -13.67 -4.33
C THR A 574 -9.58 -12.52 -5.15
N ALA A 575 -10.31 -11.41 -5.25
CA ALA A 575 -9.91 -10.25 -6.05
C ALA A 575 -8.63 -9.59 -5.51
N TYR A 576 -8.55 -9.29 -4.20
CA TYR A 576 -7.34 -8.66 -3.68
C TYR A 576 -6.13 -9.60 -3.67
N ARG A 577 -6.33 -10.90 -3.50
CA ARG A 577 -5.24 -11.88 -3.60
C ARG A 577 -4.72 -12.03 -5.02
N ALA A 578 -5.59 -11.97 -6.02
CA ALA A 578 -5.18 -11.96 -7.43
C ALA A 578 -4.35 -10.71 -7.75
N VAL A 579 -4.77 -9.52 -7.26
CA VAL A 579 -4.02 -8.28 -7.39
C VAL A 579 -2.66 -8.36 -6.67
N TYR A 580 -2.64 -8.91 -5.47
CA TYR A 580 -1.40 -9.11 -4.71
C TYR A 580 -0.43 -10.05 -5.42
N LEU A 581 -0.91 -11.20 -5.91
CA LEU A 581 -0.09 -12.16 -6.67
C LEU A 581 0.43 -11.54 -7.97
N HIS A 582 -0.41 -10.80 -8.70
CA HIS A 582 0.00 -10.08 -9.89
C HIS A 582 1.11 -9.07 -9.61
N GLY A 583 1.02 -8.31 -8.52
CA GLY A 583 2.06 -7.39 -8.09
C GLY A 583 3.36 -8.10 -7.70
N LEU A 584 3.28 -9.21 -6.94
CA LEU A 584 4.46 -10.04 -6.64
C LEU A 584 5.12 -10.61 -7.89
N ALA A 585 4.31 -11.02 -8.88
CA ALA A 585 4.84 -11.49 -10.16
C ALA A 585 5.59 -10.37 -10.90
N GLY A 586 5.10 -9.13 -10.82
CA GLY A 586 5.79 -7.95 -11.33
C GLY A 586 7.10 -7.67 -10.58
N ASP A 587 7.10 -7.71 -9.24
CA ASP A 587 8.30 -7.53 -8.44
C ASP A 587 9.36 -8.60 -8.77
N LYS A 588 8.94 -9.86 -8.89
CA LYS A 588 9.83 -10.97 -9.25
C LYS A 588 10.36 -10.89 -10.70
N ALA A 589 9.53 -10.42 -11.62
CA ALA A 589 9.95 -10.17 -13.00
C ALA A 589 10.99 -9.03 -13.08
N ALA A 590 10.80 -7.96 -12.31
CA ALA A 590 11.73 -6.83 -12.23
C ALA A 590 13.10 -7.24 -11.64
N GLU A 591 13.15 -8.18 -10.69
CA GLU A 591 14.41 -8.74 -10.17
C GLU A 591 15.26 -9.38 -11.28
N LYS A 592 14.62 -9.99 -12.30
CA LYS A 592 15.29 -10.68 -13.41
C LYS A 592 15.60 -9.78 -14.60
N SER A 593 14.64 -8.93 -14.99
CA SER A 593 14.69 -8.17 -16.26
C SER A 593 14.93 -6.67 -16.04
N GLY A 594 14.87 -6.18 -14.79
CA GLY A 594 14.79 -4.75 -14.49
C GLY A 594 13.42 -4.18 -14.86
N GLU A 595 13.02 -3.08 -14.21
CA GLU A 595 11.72 -2.45 -14.45
C GLU A 595 11.54 -1.89 -15.88
N ILE A 596 12.62 -1.46 -16.51
CA ILE A 596 12.58 -0.85 -17.86
C ILE A 596 12.34 -1.89 -18.94
N SER A 597 12.86 -3.11 -18.80
CA SER A 597 12.88 -4.11 -19.87
C SER A 597 11.80 -5.19 -19.72
N MET A 598 11.10 -5.22 -18.57
CA MET A 598 10.08 -6.24 -18.34
C MET A 598 8.84 -6.05 -19.21
N LYS A 599 8.20 -7.14 -19.57
CA LYS A 599 6.97 -7.20 -20.35
C LYS A 599 5.96 -8.15 -19.68
N ALA A 600 4.70 -8.12 -20.12
CA ALA A 600 3.62 -8.92 -19.53
C ALA A 600 3.92 -10.43 -19.46
N GLY A 601 4.62 -10.99 -20.45
CA GLY A 601 5.04 -12.39 -20.43
C GLY A 601 5.98 -12.75 -19.28
N ASP A 602 6.79 -11.79 -18.79
CA ASP A 602 7.72 -12.02 -17.68
C ASP A 602 6.96 -12.18 -16.35
N LEU A 603 5.82 -11.48 -16.20
CA LEU A 603 4.92 -11.68 -15.06
C LEU A 603 4.38 -13.11 -15.04
N ILE A 604 3.93 -13.61 -16.19
CA ILE A 604 3.46 -15.01 -16.32
C ILE A 604 4.59 -15.98 -16.00
N GLY A 605 5.80 -15.70 -16.48
CA GLY A 605 7.00 -16.51 -16.21
C GLY A 605 7.40 -16.57 -14.72
N ALA A 606 7.03 -15.57 -13.92
CA ALA A 606 7.29 -15.52 -12.49
C ALA A 606 6.27 -16.34 -11.64
N LEU A 607 5.05 -16.57 -12.17
CA LEU A 607 4.00 -17.26 -11.42
C LEU A 607 4.38 -18.67 -10.93
N PRO A 608 5.04 -19.55 -11.72
CA PRO A 608 5.40 -20.89 -11.26
C PRO A 608 6.31 -20.89 -10.04
N GLU A 609 7.29 -19.99 -9.96
CA GLU A 609 8.20 -19.87 -8.83
C GLU A 609 7.43 -19.43 -7.57
N LEU A 610 6.66 -18.35 -7.65
CA LEU A 610 5.85 -17.83 -6.55
C LEU A 610 4.85 -18.87 -6.03
N LEU A 611 4.21 -19.63 -6.91
CA LEU A 611 3.23 -20.63 -6.55
C LEU A 611 3.87 -21.95 -6.07
N GLY A 612 5.11 -22.25 -6.51
CA GLY A 612 5.94 -23.35 -6.05
C GLY A 612 6.40 -23.16 -4.60
N GLU A 613 6.91 -21.99 -4.27
CA GLU A 613 7.31 -21.64 -2.89
C GLU A 613 6.15 -21.80 -1.89
N CYS A 614 4.92 -21.54 -2.33
CA CYS A 614 3.72 -21.74 -1.52
C CYS A 614 3.43 -23.19 -1.15
N THR A 615 3.77 -24.12 -2.04
CA THR A 615 3.56 -25.57 -1.82
C THR A 615 4.60 -26.15 -0.88
N ASP A 616 5.84 -25.69 -0.93
CA ASP A 616 6.92 -26.16 -0.09
C ASP A 616 6.78 -25.71 1.36
N GLN A 617 6.36 -24.49 1.60
CA GLN A 617 6.06 -23.99 2.94
C GLN A 617 4.93 -24.77 3.63
N ARG A 618 3.90 -25.22 2.89
CA ARG A 618 2.85 -26.10 3.45
C ARG A 618 3.36 -27.49 3.78
N ARG A 619 4.23 -28.06 2.96
CA ARG A 619 4.84 -29.36 3.24
C ARG A 619 5.65 -29.30 4.53
N THR A 620 6.43 -28.23 4.71
CA THR A 620 7.23 -28.01 5.93
C THR A 620 6.36 -27.77 7.16
N ALA A 621 5.30 -26.96 7.07
CA ALA A 621 4.36 -26.73 8.16
C ALA A 621 3.50 -27.97 8.49
N GLY A 622 3.15 -28.78 7.49
CA GLY A 622 2.46 -30.06 7.67
C GLY A 622 3.36 -31.10 8.34
N VAL A 623 4.63 -31.17 7.94
CA VAL A 623 5.63 -32.06 8.54
C VAL A 623 5.92 -31.68 10.00
N GLN A 624 6.02 -30.37 10.33
CA GLN A 624 6.17 -29.94 11.71
C GLN A 624 4.96 -30.32 12.60
N ARG A 625 3.73 -30.25 12.09
CA ARG A 625 2.55 -30.74 12.83
C ARG A 625 2.51 -32.25 13.02
N TYR A 626 3.06 -33.01 12.08
CA TYR A 626 3.12 -34.48 12.14
C TYR A 626 4.23 -35.00 13.06
N PHE A 627 5.39 -34.30 13.13
CA PHE A 627 6.56 -34.74 13.89
C PHE A 627 6.67 -34.10 15.30
N PHE A 628 6.05 -32.95 15.50
CA PHE A 628 6.04 -32.23 16.78
C PHE A 628 4.60 -31.98 17.22
N GLY A 629 3.82 -33.08 17.39
CA GLY A 629 2.43 -33.03 17.83
C GLY A 629 2.22 -32.00 18.93
N ASP A 630 1.02 -31.36 18.96
CA ASP A 630 0.58 -30.37 19.95
C ASP A 630 1.09 -30.67 21.37
N ALA A 631 2.34 -30.31 21.64
CA ALA A 631 2.89 -30.26 22.99
C ALA A 631 2.45 -28.92 23.60
N GLY A 632 1.30 -28.91 24.27
CA GLY A 632 0.94 -27.78 25.07
C GLY A 632 -0.54 -27.45 25.13
N ASN A 633 -1.37 -28.34 25.65
CA ASN A 633 -2.54 -27.95 26.45
C ASN A 633 -2.90 -29.10 27.38
N GLY A 634 -2.22 -29.12 28.51
CA GLY A 634 -2.51 -29.91 29.68
C GLY A 634 -2.09 -29.09 30.92
N ASN A 635 -3.01 -28.36 31.40
CA ASN A 635 -3.37 -27.81 32.71
C ASN A 635 -3.80 -26.37 32.63
#